data_d721ce4cc2cac23c6568fa545599d484
#
_entry.id   d721ce4cc2cac23c6568fa545599d484
#
_cell.length_a   1.000
_cell.length_b   1.000
_cell.length_c   1.000
_cell.angle_alpha   90.00
_cell.angle_beta   90.00
_cell.angle_gamma   90.00
#
_symmetry.space_group_name_H-M   'P 1'
#
loop_
_entity.id
_entity.type
_entity.pdbx_description
1 polymer ?
#
loop_
_entity_poly.entity_id
_entity_poly.type
_entity_poly.pdbx_seq_one_letter_code
_entity_poly.pdbx_strand_id
1 'polypeptide(L)'
;VEIRNVKLIGFNKIQIDNLKVKDLAGNVVIDAKKTTAGISLLMPTRLNRIDVYNGTVNLERRKNEDFNIFHVIKKDPKKPKTFDTTSRIGKMHIHNSILNFTDTTYSKKIRKTLKKVSGRLEVAKSRGFSLFAKGSGNKNEDGTTEILKVELKQLIKSKQSIYSMFDKIKNSDIRRKDARLNFGFENVRITEELGQYAQIDMIKAKGGTLTGALKMEQNKIEKKIHALGSLKIKNGKLSYVDFDGDIEGVNAVVDMKKDKITVNANTKLSESPVTLTMAYFIQTQKMNLKLVADKLPFDQVARYKIIKDAKIEAEGAVSGNLELNVDTKSKKGTLDGKFSSDNIRISNSDFQNVKTNMKITNEKLTLSDTSFIFNQEFSGFKVNEDVKIGKFVYDLKKKTGSGDYILNNLGSDFDIKKITGSAKISPKNIITGTVRSNVLRGNYTVNPKTQTAVVNARSRGYFNVNYGGKSYKISPDVDNLVAKFNSKNVLRSGIIKARVKDLSVPFIKAIKVKVRIRNGNYRISGTAGMNGGGVLNINGTTTSDMKHSYSLNLPKEVDIAKLLRANGYNFNGLDKAKLPATAEARVHGVNNKFSGTYEIHSPYGEYMGKYKNLHANGKINDLTNLDMTVNAKASELQFENQRLRNVTGNLEIKDNVVNIASIRSENLNASGKYDIKSGKMDINARLKNYMF
;
A
#
# COMPACT_ATOMS: atom_id res chain seq x y z
N VAL A 1 38.99 45.71 -30.10
CA VAL A 1 37.99 46.76 -29.93
C VAL A 1 37.84 47.46 -31.26
N GLU A 2 36.59 47.53 -31.78
CA GLU A 2 36.24 48.23 -33.02
C GLU A 2 35.43 49.49 -32.68
N ILE A 3 35.81 50.63 -33.23
CA ILE A 3 35.18 51.90 -33.02
C ILE A 3 34.95 52.54 -34.39
N ARG A 4 33.72 52.97 -34.68
CA ARG A 4 33.44 53.58 -36.00
C ARG A 4 33.47 55.08 -36.00
N ASN A 5 32.94 55.76 -34.98
CA ASN A 5 32.96 57.21 -34.90
C ASN A 5 33.27 57.67 -33.49
N VAL A 6 34.12 58.70 -33.38
CA VAL A 6 34.40 59.36 -32.12
C VAL A 6 34.14 60.85 -32.29
N LYS A 7 33.30 61.41 -31.42
CA LYS A 7 32.93 62.84 -31.40
C LYS A 7 33.20 63.46 -30.05
N LEU A 8 33.77 64.66 -30.03
CA LEU A 8 33.85 65.42 -28.83
C LEU A 8 32.55 66.14 -28.56
N ILE A 9 31.96 65.95 -27.37
CA ILE A 9 30.71 66.56 -26.91
C ILE A 9 31.02 67.47 -25.72
N GLY A 10 31.27 68.78 -26.00
CA GLY A 10 31.69 69.70 -24.94
C GLY A 10 33.18 69.51 -24.53
N PHE A 11 33.61 70.23 -23.50
CA PHE A 11 35.04 70.34 -23.12
C PHE A 11 35.67 69.06 -22.54
N ASN A 12 34.86 68.12 -22.00
CA ASN A 12 35.40 66.98 -21.27
C ASN A 12 34.63 65.69 -21.53
N LYS A 13 33.87 65.57 -22.61
CA LYS A 13 33.05 64.43 -22.91
C LYS A 13 33.20 63.95 -24.33
N ILE A 14 33.51 62.72 -24.56
CA ILE A 14 33.55 62.07 -25.87
C ILE A 14 32.35 61.17 -26.06
N GLN A 15 31.85 61.09 -27.26
CA GLN A 15 30.86 60.08 -27.71
C GLN A 15 31.53 59.14 -28.71
N ILE A 16 31.29 57.88 -28.48
CA ILE A 16 31.72 56.77 -29.34
C ILE A 16 30.48 56.13 -29.87
N ASP A 17 30.31 56.09 -31.17
CA ASP A 17 29.20 55.42 -31.83
C ASP A 17 29.67 54.02 -32.33
N ASN A 18 28.81 52.99 -32.18
CA ASN A 18 29.04 51.63 -32.60
C ASN A 18 30.35 51.01 -32.02
N LEU A 19 30.50 51.10 -30.71
CA LEU A 19 31.60 50.42 -29.98
C LEU A 19 31.37 48.90 -29.96
N LYS A 20 32.29 48.13 -30.56
CA LYS A 20 32.31 46.66 -30.43
C LYS A 20 33.54 46.19 -29.69
N VAL A 21 33.33 45.39 -28.64
CA VAL A 21 34.41 44.77 -27.89
C VAL A 21 34.31 43.26 -28.11
N LYS A 22 35.40 42.67 -28.63
CA LYS A 22 35.50 41.24 -28.89
C LYS A 22 36.42 40.57 -27.90
N ASP A 23 36.18 39.30 -27.59
CA ASP A 23 37.11 38.47 -26.86
C ASP A 23 38.32 38.05 -27.75
N LEU A 24 39.29 37.38 -27.18
CA LEU A 24 40.49 36.92 -27.93
C LEU A 24 40.18 35.91 -29.01
N ALA A 25 39.02 35.26 -28.96
CA ALA A 25 38.52 34.34 -29.96
C ALA A 25 37.70 35.06 -31.09
N GLY A 26 37.56 36.37 -31.00
CA GLY A 26 36.84 37.17 -32.01
C GLY A 26 35.34 37.32 -31.74
N ASN A 27 34.79 36.71 -30.69
CA ASN A 27 33.36 36.79 -30.36
C ASN A 27 33.01 38.16 -29.78
N VAL A 28 31.89 38.75 -30.19
CA VAL A 28 31.43 40.03 -29.69
C VAL A 28 30.93 39.88 -28.26
N VAL A 29 31.61 40.54 -27.33
CA VAL A 29 31.25 40.55 -25.89
C VAL A 29 30.38 41.77 -25.56
N ILE A 30 30.73 42.95 -26.12
CA ILE A 30 29.92 44.16 -25.98
C ILE A 30 29.70 44.76 -27.37
N ASP A 31 28.45 45.09 -27.66
CA ASP A 31 28.05 45.86 -28.85
C ASP A 31 27.20 47.03 -28.35
N ALA A 32 27.75 48.22 -28.38
CA ALA A 32 27.10 49.44 -27.87
C ALA A 32 26.87 50.45 -29.01
N LYS A 33 25.61 50.76 -29.29
CA LYS A 33 25.26 51.75 -30.34
C LYS A 33 25.76 53.11 -30.00
N LYS A 34 25.74 53.51 -28.71
CA LYS A 34 26.20 54.79 -28.24
C LYS A 34 26.89 54.63 -26.89
N THR A 35 28.10 55.12 -26.77
CA THR A 35 28.85 55.23 -25.52
C THR A 35 29.32 56.65 -25.35
N THR A 36 29.16 57.21 -24.14
CA THR A 36 29.73 58.50 -23.81
C THR A 36 30.74 58.34 -22.67
N ALA A 37 31.86 58.97 -22.76
CA ALA A 37 32.89 58.95 -21.72
C ALA A 37 33.27 60.35 -21.30
N GLY A 38 33.20 60.62 -19.99
CA GLY A 38 33.64 61.84 -19.39
C GLY A 38 35.13 61.76 -19.02
N ILE A 39 35.94 62.67 -19.48
CA ILE A 39 37.37 62.77 -19.21
C ILE A 39 37.62 63.70 -18.00
N SER A 40 38.52 63.34 -17.10
CA SER A 40 38.90 64.21 -16.01
C SER A 40 39.82 65.34 -16.55
N LEU A 41 39.44 66.59 -16.36
CA LEU A 41 40.25 67.72 -16.75
C LEU A 41 41.59 67.81 -16.00
N LEU A 42 41.59 67.34 -14.72
CA LEU A 42 42.79 67.32 -13.88
C LEU A 42 43.70 66.10 -14.16
N MET A 43 43.14 65.02 -14.73
CA MET A 43 43.84 63.79 -15.09
C MET A 43 43.30 63.23 -16.41
N PRO A 44 43.81 63.68 -17.56
CA PRO A 44 43.26 63.31 -18.89
C PRO A 44 43.26 61.79 -19.16
N THR A 45 44.10 61.03 -18.53
CA THR A 45 44.15 59.58 -18.62
C THR A 45 43.07 58.86 -17.81
N ARG A 46 42.25 59.60 -17.05
CA ARG A 46 41.18 59.05 -16.22
C ARG A 46 39.82 59.39 -16.76
N LEU A 47 38.99 58.32 -16.98
CA LEU A 47 37.61 58.44 -17.30
C LEU A 47 36.78 58.58 -16.02
N ASN A 48 36.15 59.75 -15.82
CA ASN A 48 35.30 59.96 -14.65
C ASN A 48 34.02 59.18 -14.69
N ARG A 49 33.44 59.09 -15.90
CA ARG A 49 32.16 58.40 -16.11
C ARG A 49 32.11 57.86 -17.55
N ILE A 50 31.62 56.62 -17.66
CA ILE A 50 31.27 56.00 -18.96
C ILE A 50 29.78 55.67 -18.91
N ASP A 51 29.03 56.12 -19.92
CA ASP A 51 27.62 55.76 -20.10
C ASP A 51 27.48 54.96 -21.38
N VAL A 52 26.87 53.77 -21.29
CA VAL A 52 26.59 52.86 -22.39
C VAL A 52 25.09 52.83 -22.61
N TYR A 53 24.63 53.20 -23.83
CA TYR A 53 23.21 53.26 -24.17
C TYR A 53 22.87 52.23 -25.25
N ASN A 54 21.74 51.55 -25.03
CA ASN A 54 21.17 50.58 -25.98
C ASN A 54 22.21 49.56 -26.47
N GLY A 55 23.05 49.11 -25.57
CA GLY A 55 24.10 48.11 -25.82
C GLY A 55 23.60 46.70 -25.67
N THR A 56 24.34 45.75 -26.24
CA THR A 56 24.17 44.32 -26.01
C THR A 56 25.46 43.80 -25.36
N VAL A 57 25.32 43.11 -24.25
CA VAL A 57 26.43 42.41 -23.55
C VAL A 57 26.18 40.92 -23.64
N ASN A 58 27.15 40.18 -24.20
CA ASN A 58 27.11 38.73 -24.32
C ASN A 58 28.08 38.14 -23.30
N LEU A 59 27.56 37.64 -22.18
CA LEU A 59 28.33 36.93 -21.17
C LEU A 59 28.25 35.44 -21.43
N GLU A 60 29.37 34.79 -21.72
CA GLU A 60 29.48 33.35 -21.89
C GLU A 60 30.44 32.77 -20.88
N ARG A 61 30.00 31.74 -20.17
CA ARG A 61 30.83 30.92 -19.33
C ARG A 61 31.01 29.55 -19.97
N ARG A 62 32.27 29.13 -20.17
CA ARG A 62 32.62 27.87 -20.81
C ARG A 62 33.19 26.89 -19.78
N LYS A 63 33.10 25.61 -20.11
CA LYS A 63 33.64 24.55 -19.27
C LYS A 63 35.17 24.75 -19.10
N ASN A 64 35.62 24.79 -17.83
CA ASN A 64 37.00 25.03 -17.44
C ASN A 64 37.55 26.43 -17.77
N GLU A 65 36.70 27.36 -18.16
CA GLU A 65 37.08 28.73 -18.46
C GLU A 65 36.31 29.72 -17.58
N ASP A 66 36.82 30.97 -17.49
CA ASP A 66 36.11 32.09 -16.88
C ASP A 66 35.09 32.67 -17.90
N PHE A 67 34.38 33.70 -17.48
CA PHE A 67 33.52 34.42 -18.42
C PHE A 67 34.34 35.06 -19.54
N ASN A 68 33.81 34.99 -20.77
CA ASN A 68 34.44 35.57 -21.97
C ASN A 68 34.82 37.06 -21.82
N ILE A 69 34.14 37.84 -20.98
CA ILE A 69 34.45 39.24 -20.72
C ILE A 69 35.87 39.43 -20.10
N PHE A 70 36.41 38.39 -19.43
CA PHE A 70 37.78 38.42 -18.88
C PHE A 70 38.84 38.09 -19.93
N HIS A 71 38.44 37.65 -21.12
CA HIS A 71 39.31 37.32 -22.24
C HIS A 71 39.33 38.44 -23.30
N VAL A 72 38.78 39.60 -23.00
CA VAL A 72 38.76 40.77 -23.91
C VAL A 72 40.14 41.42 -24.01
N ILE A 73 40.96 41.35 -22.99
CA ILE A 73 42.28 41.96 -22.91
C ILE A 73 43.33 40.84 -22.84
N LYS A 74 44.31 40.88 -23.78
CA LYS A 74 45.45 39.98 -23.76
C LYS A 74 46.29 40.21 -22.48
N LYS A 75 46.42 39.18 -21.67
CA LYS A 75 47.25 39.26 -20.44
C LYS A 75 48.73 39.32 -20.85
N ASP A 76 49.44 40.35 -20.41
CA ASP A 76 50.90 40.39 -20.51
C ASP A 76 51.50 39.48 -19.42
N PRO A 77 52.20 38.38 -19.73
CA PRO A 77 52.72 37.46 -18.76
C PRO A 77 53.80 38.09 -17.82
N LYS A 78 54.43 39.20 -18.27
CA LYS A 78 55.49 39.88 -17.54
C LYS A 78 54.97 40.98 -16.58
N LYS A 79 53.71 41.34 -16.62
CA LYS A 79 53.13 42.37 -15.69
C LYS A 79 52.36 41.67 -14.55
N PRO A 80 52.52 42.18 -13.31
CA PRO A 80 51.76 41.63 -12.19
C PRO A 80 50.24 41.76 -12.49
N LYS A 81 49.44 40.77 -12.14
CA LYS A 81 48.00 40.62 -12.35
C LYS A 81 47.12 41.71 -11.68
N THR A 82 47.63 42.92 -11.55
CA THR A 82 46.97 44.05 -10.89
C THR A 82 46.51 45.03 -11.94
N PHE A 83 45.24 44.86 -12.39
CA PHE A 83 44.58 45.94 -13.13
C PHE A 83 44.15 47.01 -12.13
N ASP A 84 44.87 48.14 -12.07
CA ASP A 84 44.53 49.25 -11.21
C ASP A 84 43.35 50.05 -11.80
N THR A 85 42.12 49.48 -11.59
CA THR A 85 40.89 50.16 -12.03
C THR A 85 40.57 51.41 -11.23
N THR A 86 41.20 51.56 -10.04
CA THR A 86 40.94 52.71 -9.16
C THR A 86 41.47 54.02 -9.73
N SER A 87 42.41 53.94 -10.65
CA SER A 87 43.04 55.11 -11.25
C SER A 87 42.44 55.57 -12.58
N ARG A 88 41.72 54.67 -13.30
CA ARG A 88 41.35 54.96 -14.70
C ARG A 88 39.85 55.13 -14.96
N ILE A 89 38.94 54.45 -14.22
CA ILE A 89 37.48 54.52 -14.40
C ILE A 89 36.84 54.81 -13.05
N GLY A 90 36.12 55.94 -12.93
CA GLY A 90 35.39 56.33 -11.73
C GLY A 90 33.99 55.68 -11.65
N LYS A 91 33.21 55.87 -12.70
CA LYS A 91 31.82 55.39 -12.77
C LYS A 91 31.50 54.83 -14.19
N MET A 92 30.74 53.74 -14.24
CA MET A 92 30.16 53.24 -15.47
C MET A 92 28.66 53.07 -15.27
N HIS A 93 27.86 53.57 -16.22
CA HIS A 93 26.43 53.39 -16.21
C HIS A 93 26.01 52.68 -17.50
N ILE A 94 25.05 51.79 -17.39
CA ILE A 94 24.45 51.03 -18.47
C ILE A 94 22.98 51.46 -18.51
N HIS A 95 22.50 51.84 -19.71
CA HIS A 95 21.16 52.34 -19.92
C HIS A 95 20.44 51.51 -21.02
N ASN A 96 19.25 51.00 -20.70
CA ASN A 96 18.34 50.34 -21.65
C ASN A 96 19.06 49.31 -22.55
N SER A 97 19.91 48.49 -21.98
CA SER A 97 20.73 47.52 -22.71
C SER A 97 20.16 46.10 -22.64
N ILE A 98 20.73 45.21 -23.44
CA ILE A 98 20.40 43.77 -23.43
C ILE A 98 21.58 43.01 -22.83
N LEU A 99 21.30 42.08 -21.94
CA LEU A 99 22.28 41.12 -21.40
C LEU A 99 21.90 39.73 -21.86
N ASN A 100 22.71 39.13 -22.71
CA ASN A 100 22.63 37.72 -23.06
C ASN A 100 23.61 36.93 -22.20
N PHE A 101 23.09 36.07 -21.34
CA PHE A 101 23.87 35.18 -20.52
C PHE A 101 23.82 33.74 -21.06
N THR A 102 24.97 33.12 -21.19
CA THR A 102 25.12 31.72 -21.63
C THR A 102 26.08 31.01 -20.70
N ASP A 103 25.68 29.84 -20.17
CA ASP A 103 26.56 28.96 -19.39
C ASP A 103 26.55 27.57 -20.00
N THR A 104 27.74 27.10 -20.39
CA THR A 104 27.95 25.77 -20.99
C THR A 104 28.67 24.82 -20.03
N THR A 105 28.82 25.16 -18.76
CA THR A 105 29.49 24.31 -17.77
C THR A 105 28.67 23.10 -17.34
N TYR A 106 27.34 23.16 -17.50
CA TYR A 106 26.38 22.11 -17.16
C TYR A 106 26.02 21.24 -18.37
N SER A 107 25.40 20.11 -18.11
CA SER A 107 24.97 19.15 -19.13
C SER A 107 23.98 19.76 -20.16
N LYS A 108 23.07 20.62 -19.68
CA LYS A 108 22.21 21.43 -20.54
C LYS A 108 22.68 22.86 -20.54
N LYS A 109 22.86 23.44 -21.72
CA LYS A 109 23.30 24.82 -21.94
C LYS A 109 22.26 25.77 -21.36
N ILE A 110 22.65 26.60 -20.41
CA ILE A 110 21.79 27.60 -19.77
C ILE A 110 21.85 28.90 -20.61
N ARG A 111 20.70 29.43 -20.98
CA ARG A 111 20.59 30.70 -21.70
C ARG A 111 19.57 31.60 -21.02
N LYS A 112 19.93 32.86 -20.78
CA LYS A 112 19.02 33.86 -20.22
C LYS A 112 19.28 35.21 -20.90
N THR A 113 18.23 35.83 -21.42
CA THR A 113 18.29 37.19 -21.98
C THR A 113 17.54 38.13 -21.06
N LEU A 114 18.21 39.19 -20.63
CA LEU A 114 17.60 40.30 -19.91
C LEU A 114 17.56 41.51 -20.82
N LYS A 115 16.40 42.15 -20.92
CA LYS A 115 16.15 43.38 -21.69
C LYS A 115 16.03 44.57 -20.74
N LYS A 116 16.11 45.77 -21.28
CA LYS A 116 16.01 47.03 -20.53
C LYS A 116 16.97 47.03 -19.32
N VAL A 117 18.15 46.46 -19.51
CA VAL A 117 19.13 46.38 -18.44
C VAL A 117 19.65 47.77 -18.12
N SER A 118 19.50 48.18 -16.89
CA SER A 118 20.11 49.37 -16.31
C SER A 118 21.05 48.97 -15.19
N GLY A 119 22.20 49.65 -15.10
CA GLY A 119 23.18 49.32 -14.08
C GLY A 119 24.17 50.44 -13.85
N ARG A 120 24.83 50.38 -12.75
CA ARG A 120 25.96 51.27 -12.40
C ARG A 120 27.09 50.49 -11.73
N LEU A 121 28.28 50.84 -12.17
CA LEU A 121 29.51 50.42 -11.55
C LEU A 121 30.22 51.66 -11.03
N GLU A 122 30.56 51.73 -9.75
CA GLU A 122 31.30 52.79 -9.13
C GLU A 122 32.58 52.24 -8.47
N VAL A 123 33.69 52.84 -8.77
CA VAL A 123 34.99 52.50 -8.17
C VAL A 123 35.54 53.75 -7.49
N ALA A 124 35.68 53.72 -6.15
CA ALA A 124 36.19 54.82 -5.36
C ALA A 124 37.42 54.35 -4.53
N LYS A 125 38.49 55.15 -4.58
CA LYS A 125 39.75 54.82 -3.84
C LYS A 125 39.53 54.52 -2.37
N SER A 126 38.64 55.20 -1.70
CA SER A 126 38.38 55.09 -0.27
C SER A 126 37.17 54.23 0.10
N ARG A 127 36.25 53.99 -0.82
CA ARG A 127 34.94 53.34 -0.54
C ARG A 127 34.78 51.96 -1.20
N GLY A 128 35.76 51.55 -1.98
CA GLY A 128 35.71 50.27 -2.63
C GLY A 128 34.89 50.24 -3.93
N PHE A 129 34.29 49.10 -4.21
CA PHE A 129 33.62 48.78 -5.45
C PHE A 129 32.13 48.54 -5.20
N SER A 130 31.28 49.13 -6.00
CA SER A 130 29.84 48.83 -6.02
C SER A 130 29.33 48.57 -7.42
N LEU A 131 28.62 47.48 -7.63
CA LEU A 131 27.90 47.11 -8.83
C LEU A 131 26.43 47.03 -8.50
N PHE A 132 25.60 47.68 -9.29
CA PHE A 132 24.16 47.47 -9.31
C PHE A 132 23.75 47.19 -10.74
N ALA A 133 22.91 46.20 -10.96
CA ALA A 133 22.28 45.91 -12.24
C ALA A 133 20.84 45.40 -12.03
N LYS A 134 19.92 45.89 -12.88
CA LYS A 134 18.54 45.46 -12.95
C LYS A 134 18.16 45.22 -14.39
N GLY A 135 17.53 44.11 -14.71
CA GLY A 135 17.04 43.81 -16.06
C GLY A 135 15.71 43.09 -16.04
N SER A 136 14.98 43.17 -17.14
CA SER A 136 13.72 42.45 -17.35
C SER A 136 13.95 41.24 -18.24
N GLY A 137 13.44 40.09 -17.87
CA GLY A 137 13.45 38.87 -18.70
C GLY A 137 12.22 38.80 -19.63
N ASN A 138 11.76 37.60 -19.90
CA ASN A 138 10.59 37.35 -20.71
C ASN A 138 9.29 37.62 -19.94
N LYS A 139 8.17 37.73 -20.66
CA LYS A 139 6.84 37.63 -20.05
C LYS A 139 6.54 36.16 -19.76
N ASN A 140 5.98 35.91 -18.60
CA ASN A 140 5.42 34.62 -18.22
C ASN A 140 4.03 34.41 -18.82
N GLU A 141 3.51 33.20 -18.73
CA GLU A 141 2.19 32.84 -19.23
C GLU A 141 1.05 33.64 -18.53
N ASP A 142 1.24 33.99 -17.28
CA ASP A 142 0.32 34.82 -16.49
C ASP A 142 0.45 36.32 -16.77
N GLY A 143 1.21 36.70 -17.79
CA GLY A 143 1.44 38.09 -18.20
C GLY A 143 2.45 38.85 -17.34
N THR A 144 2.95 38.32 -16.26
CA THR A 144 3.97 38.93 -15.42
C THR A 144 5.32 38.97 -16.14
N THR A 145 6.15 39.95 -15.80
CA THR A 145 7.48 40.09 -16.40
C THR A 145 8.54 39.65 -15.39
N GLU A 146 9.49 38.89 -15.84
CA GLU A 146 10.66 38.53 -15.06
C GLU A 146 11.53 39.73 -14.77
N ILE A 147 11.99 39.92 -13.52
CA ILE A 147 12.95 40.98 -13.17
C ILE A 147 14.07 40.34 -12.35
N LEU A 148 15.30 40.64 -12.75
CA LEU A 148 16.52 40.26 -12.00
C LEU A 148 17.23 41.52 -11.54
N LYS A 149 17.63 41.51 -10.25
CA LYS A 149 18.44 42.56 -9.62
C LYS A 149 19.68 41.95 -9.02
N VAL A 150 20.83 42.59 -9.20
CA VAL A 150 22.09 42.20 -8.60
C VAL A 150 22.74 43.45 -8.01
N GLU A 151 23.15 43.40 -6.73
CA GLU A 151 23.89 44.42 -6.08
C GLU A 151 25.10 43.80 -5.38
N LEU A 152 26.28 44.22 -5.78
CA LEU A 152 27.55 43.82 -5.15
C LEU A 152 28.23 45.05 -4.53
N LYS A 153 28.53 45.00 -3.25
CA LYS A 153 29.31 46.01 -2.55
C LYS A 153 30.53 45.37 -1.89
N GLN A 154 31.70 45.87 -2.21
CA GLN A 154 32.96 45.43 -1.60
C GLN A 154 33.82 46.62 -1.20
N LEU A 155 34.28 46.66 0.03
CA LEU A 155 35.29 47.57 0.50
C LEU A 155 36.66 47.05 0.09
N ILE A 156 37.37 47.80 -0.78
CA ILE A 156 38.72 47.45 -1.24
C ILE A 156 39.73 48.20 -0.35
N LYS A 157 40.47 47.45 0.47
CA LYS A 157 41.69 48.03 1.06
C LYS A 157 42.77 48.04 -0.03
N SER A 158 43.29 49.23 -0.32
CA SER A 158 44.24 49.60 -1.36
C SER A 158 45.01 48.46 -2.08
N LYS A 159 45.11 48.54 -3.41
CA LYS A 159 45.94 47.75 -4.35
C LYS A 159 45.43 46.37 -4.78
N GLN A 160 44.13 46.10 -4.83
CA GLN A 160 43.65 44.85 -5.42
C GLN A 160 42.85 45.03 -6.68
N SER A 161 43.12 44.19 -7.70
CA SER A 161 42.47 44.25 -8.98
C SER A 161 41.09 43.60 -8.92
N ILE A 162 40.13 44.08 -9.78
CA ILE A 162 38.81 43.48 -9.98
C ILE A 162 38.93 42.00 -10.38
N TYR A 163 39.93 41.62 -11.17
CA TYR A 163 40.21 40.25 -11.56
C TYR A 163 40.51 39.31 -10.36
N SER A 164 41.33 39.75 -9.43
CA SER A 164 41.61 38.94 -8.23
C SER A 164 40.38 38.75 -7.35
N MET A 165 39.39 39.59 -7.48
CA MET A 165 38.12 39.53 -6.77
C MET A 165 37.21 38.45 -7.35
N PHE A 166 37.07 38.38 -8.68
CA PHE A 166 36.27 37.36 -9.34
C PHE A 166 36.92 35.95 -9.26
N ASP A 167 38.24 35.85 -9.35
CA ASP A 167 38.96 34.60 -9.08
C ASP A 167 38.73 34.08 -7.64
N LYS A 168 38.59 34.97 -6.66
CA LYS A 168 38.29 34.60 -5.27
C LYS A 168 36.84 34.18 -5.03
N ILE A 169 35.90 34.79 -5.75
CA ILE A 169 34.51 34.34 -5.78
C ILE A 169 34.42 32.91 -6.35
N LYS A 170 35.17 32.64 -7.44
CA LYS A 170 35.24 31.33 -8.09
C LYS A 170 35.81 30.22 -7.21
N ASN A 171 36.85 30.54 -6.41
CA ASN A 171 37.59 29.56 -5.63
C ASN A 171 37.11 29.44 -4.17
N SER A 172 35.85 29.82 -3.87
CA SER A 172 35.31 29.89 -2.48
C SER A 172 36.16 30.63 -1.46
N ASP A 173 37.18 31.33 -1.92
CA ASP A 173 38.12 32.05 -1.09
C ASP A 173 37.75 33.53 -0.93
N ILE A 174 36.46 33.81 -0.72
CA ILE A 174 35.99 35.13 -0.28
C ILE A 174 36.38 35.31 1.20
N ARG A 175 37.69 35.29 1.45
CA ARG A 175 38.24 35.48 2.80
C ARG A 175 38.30 36.94 3.20
N ARG A 176 37.59 37.87 2.51
CA ARG A 176 37.65 39.30 2.81
C ARG A 176 36.38 39.83 3.44
N LYS A 177 36.62 40.48 4.53
CA LYS A 177 35.71 40.88 5.61
C LYS A 177 34.52 41.77 5.25
N ASP A 178 34.40 42.24 4.00
CA ASP A 178 33.52 43.36 3.66
C ASP A 178 32.80 43.25 2.29
N ALA A 179 32.59 42.03 1.80
CA ALA A 179 31.80 41.83 0.57
C ALA A 179 30.34 41.51 0.89
N ARG A 180 29.41 42.21 0.24
CA ARG A 180 27.95 41.93 0.27
C ARG A 180 27.45 41.77 -1.14
N LEU A 181 26.76 40.67 -1.41
CA LEU A 181 26.13 40.38 -2.69
C LEU A 181 24.62 40.13 -2.46
N ASN A 182 23.81 40.98 -3.05
CA ASN A 182 22.35 40.87 -2.98
C ASN A 182 21.82 40.49 -4.34
N PHE A 183 20.95 39.51 -4.39
CA PHE A 183 20.15 39.13 -5.53
C PHE A 183 18.68 39.43 -5.26
N GLY A 184 17.98 39.98 -6.24
CA GLY A 184 16.52 40.11 -6.22
C GLY A 184 15.93 39.39 -7.40
N PHE A 185 14.88 38.65 -7.17
CA PHE A 185 14.14 37.88 -8.15
C PHE A 185 12.67 38.29 -8.08
N GLU A 186 12.08 38.69 -9.20
CA GLU A 186 10.63 38.96 -9.32
C GLU A 186 10.11 38.13 -10.49
N ASN A 187 9.24 37.18 -10.21
CA ASN A 187 8.60 36.27 -11.18
C ASN A 187 9.59 35.61 -12.16
N VAL A 188 10.78 35.27 -11.72
CA VAL A 188 11.80 34.63 -12.55
C VAL A 188 11.38 33.21 -12.86
N ARG A 189 11.18 32.88 -14.14
CA ARG A 189 10.80 31.53 -14.57
C ARG A 189 11.92 30.53 -14.26
N ILE A 190 11.58 29.49 -13.53
CA ILE A 190 12.44 28.33 -13.30
C ILE A 190 12.31 27.43 -14.54
N THR A 191 13.41 27.19 -15.23
CA THR A 191 13.49 26.22 -16.32
C THR A 191 14.36 25.05 -15.88
N GLU A 192 14.28 23.94 -16.56
CA GLU A 192 15.11 22.77 -16.24
C GLU A 192 16.62 23.11 -16.31
N GLU A 193 17.00 23.98 -17.23
CA GLU A 193 18.36 24.45 -17.37
C GLU A 193 18.80 25.29 -16.15
N LEU A 194 17.95 26.22 -15.70
CA LEU A 194 18.22 27.01 -14.49
C LEU A 194 18.20 26.17 -13.23
N GLY A 195 17.34 25.14 -13.18
CA GLY A 195 17.28 24.17 -12.08
C GLY A 195 18.61 23.46 -11.82
N GLN A 196 19.48 23.36 -12.81
CA GLN A 196 20.81 22.77 -12.67
C GLN A 196 21.72 23.53 -11.69
N TYR A 197 21.48 24.83 -11.46
CA TYR A 197 22.23 25.60 -10.46
C TYR A 197 21.87 25.18 -9.02
N ALA A 198 20.68 24.63 -8.79
CA ALA A 198 20.26 24.20 -7.45
C ALA A 198 20.94 22.90 -7.00
N GLN A 199 21.49 22.11 -7.92
CA GLN A 199 22.26 20.87 -7.75
C GLN A 199 22.00 20.11 -6.44
N ILE A 200 20.74 19.69 -6.25
CA ILE A 200 20.42 18.67 -5.27
C ILE A 200 20.30 17.39 -6.08
N ASP A 201 21.22 16.45 -5.92
CA ASP A 201 21.32 15.24 -6.74
C ASP A 201 20.00 14.44 -6.85
N MET A 202 19.13 14.58 -5.84
CA MET A 202 17.86 13.87 -5.75
C MET A 202 16.66 14.65 -6.28
N ILE A 203 16.72 15.98 -6.39
CA ILE A 203 15.60 16.86 -6.78
C ILE A 203 16.01 17.73 -7.95
N LYS A 204 15.23 17.72 -9.03
CA LYS A 204 15.42 18.57 -10.20
C LYS A 204 14.23 19.52 -10.33
N ALA A 205 14.50 20.82 -10.29
CA ALA A 205 13.50 21.83 -10.57
C ALA A 205 13.34 21.99 -12.09
N LYS A 206 12.12 21.93 -12.58
CA LYS A 206 11.80 21.96 -14.02
C LYS A 206 10.90 23.11 -14.44
N GLY A 207 10.20 23.75 -13.50
CA GLY A 207 9.23 24.80 -13.82
C GLY A 207 8.80 25.62 -12.62
N GLY A 208 7.95 26.60 -12.87
CA GLY A 208 7.43 27.55 -11.89
C GLY A 208 8.09 28.93 -11.95
N THR A 209 7.73 29.80 -11.02
CA THR A 209 8.29 31.15 -10.89
C THR A 209 8.91 31.37 -9.53
N LEU A 210 10.03 32.10 -9.50
CA LEU A 210 10.79 32.43 -8.32
C LEU A 210 10.68 33.94 -8.04
N THR A 211 10.31 34.30 -6.83
CA THR A 211 10.29 35.69 -6.35
C THR A 211 10.94 35.76 -4.98
N GLY A 212 11.73 36.81 -4.72
CA GLY A 212 12.35 37.03 -3.43
C GLY A 212 13.71 37.72 -3.52
N ALA A 213 14.45 37.69 -2.44
CA ALA A 213 15.77 38.26 -2.37
C ALA A 213 16.72 37.38 -1.53
N LEU A 214 17.95 37.28 -2.00
CA LEU A 214 19.05 36.63 -1.30
C LEU A 214 20.17 37.64 -1.05
N LYS A 215 20.67 37.65 0.17
CA LYS A 215 21.82 38.39 0.59
C LYS A 215 22.92 37.43 1.03
N MET A 216 24.05 37.50 0.38
CA MET A 216 25.24 36.74 0.77
C MET A 216 26.16 37.62 1.62
N GLU A 217 26.44 37.19 2.82
CA GLU A 217 27.36 37.85 3.74
C GLU A 217 28.44 36.87 4.21
N GLN A 218 29.68 37.36 4.33
CA GLN A 218 30.71 36.57 4.95
C GLN A 218 30.66 36.75 6.47
N ASN A 219 30.60 35.64 7.22
CA ASN A 219 30.75 35.66 8.66
C ASN A 219 32.23 35.90 9.01
N LYS A 220 32.48 36.99 9.70
CA LYS A 220 33.83 37.41 10.08
C LYS A 220 34.55 36.42 11.01
N ILE A 221 33.81 35.75 11.89
CA ILE A 221 34.33 34.81 12.88
C ILE A 221 34.62 33.45 12.28
N GLU A 222 33.63 32.89 11.57
CA GLU A 222 33.68 31.53 11.05
C GLU A 222 34.32 31.43 9.65
N LYS A 223 34.63 32.55 9.02
CA LYS A 223 35.11 32.63 7.60
C LYS A 223 34.19 31.94 6.59
N LYS A 224 32.91 31.73 6.93
CA LYS A 224 31.89 31.11 6.09
C LYS A 224 31.03 32.16 5.45
N ILE A 225 30.49 31.81 4.24
CA ILE A 225 29.51 32.66 3.54
C ILE A 225 28.12 32.18 3.96
N HIS A 226 27.30 33.09 4.42
CA HIS A 226 25.89 32.84 4.71
C HIS A 226 25.00 33.45 3.62
N ALA A 227 24.07 32.69 3.14
CA ALA A 227 22.97 33.17 2.34
C ALA A 227 21.78 33.52 3.25
N LEU A 228 21.30 34.73 3.19
CA LEU A 228 20.19 35.26 4.00
C LEU A 228 19.08 35.74 3.08
N GLY A 229 17.85 35.54 3.44
CA GLY A 229 16.73 36.04 2.62
C GLY A 229 15.55 35.11 2.57
N SER A 230 14.58 35.48 1.76
CA SER A 230 13.37 34.70 1.53
C SER A 230 13.11 34.56 0.05
N LEU A 231 12.81 33.34 -0.37
CA LEU A 231 12.45 33.00 -1.74
C LEU A 231 11.06 32.35 -1.74
N LYS A 232 10.21 32.77 -2.65
CA LYS A 232 8.89 32.18 -2.91
C LYS A 232 8.88 31.50 -4.28
N ILE A 233 8.52 30.24 -4.30
CA ILE A 233 8.27 29.48 -5.52
C ILE A 233 6.76 29.38 -5.71
N LYS A 234 6.26 29.66 -6.89
CA LYS A 234 4.85 29.53 -7.25
C LYS A 234 4.72 28.60 -8.46
N ASN A 235 3.75 27.69 -8.40
CA ASN A 235 3.48 26.70 -9.44
C ASN A 235 4.74 25.92 -9.87
N GLY A 236 5.57 25.53 -8.91
CA GLY A 236 6.78 24.77 -9.14
C GLY A 236 6.50 23.40 -9.75
N LYS A 237 7.41 22.96 -10.64
CA LYS A 237 7.44 21.59 -11.16
C LYS A 237 8.78 20.95 -10.79
N LEU A 238 8.71 19.83 -10.09
CA LEU A 238 9.87 19.13 -9.53
C LEU A 238 9.86 17.67 -9.96
N SER A 239 11.01 17.08 -10.22
CA SER A 239 11.15 15.61 -10.25
C SER A 239 12.04 15.14 -9.11
N TYR A 240 11.67 14.03 -8.50
CA TYR A 240 12.44 13.36 -7.45
C TYR A 240 12.87 11.99 -7.92
N VAL A 241 14.13 11.61 -7.68
CA VAL A 241 14.76 10.41 -8.28
C VAL A 241 14.03 9.10 -7.95
N ASP A 242 13.43 9.02 -6.76
CA ASP A 242 12.69 7.83 -6.31
C ASP A 242 11.18 7.94 -6.47
N PHE A 243 10.69 8.94 -7.24
CA PHE A 243 9.29 9.16 -7.53
C PHE A 243 9.05 9.17 -9.03
N ASP A 244 8.14 8.35 -9.50
CA ASP A 244 7.83 8.23 -10.92
C ASP A 244 6.97 9.40 -11.39
N GLY A 245 7.52 10.18 -12.33
CA GLY A 245 6.92 11.38 -12.87
C GLY A 245 7.27 12.66 -12.09
N ASP A 246 6.60 13.75 -12.45
CA ASP A 246 6.83 15.06 -11.88
C ASP A 246 5.80 15.39 -10.78
N ILE A 247 6.19 16.22 -9.83
CA ILE A 247 5.34 16.84 -8.82
C ILE A 247 5.08 18.26 -9.28
N GLU A 248 3.83 18.61 -9.56
CA GLU A 248 3.41 19.90 -10.13
C GLU A 248 2.65 20.76 -9.13
N GLY A 249 2.51 22.05 -9.43
CA GLY A 249 1.75 22.99 -8.60
C GLY A 249 2.38 23.27 -7.24
N VAL A 250 3.70 23.06 -7.10
CA VAL A 250 4.41 23.27 -5.84
C VAL A 250 4.50 24.76 -5.53
N ASN A 251 3.95 25.17 -4.38
CA ASN A 251 4.13 26.49 -3.84
C ASN A 251 5.01 26.39 -2.59
N ALA A 252 6.13 27.11 -2.56
CA ALA A 252 7.07 27.02 -1.47
C ALA A 252 7.60 28.38 -1.03
N VAL A 253 7.92 28.49 0.26
CA VAL A 253 8.65 29.60 0.85
C VAL A 253 9.91 29.02 1.48
N VAL A 254 11.06 29.55 1.06
CA VAL A 254 12.38 29.20 1.58
C VAL A 254 12.95 30.40 2.32
N ASP A 255 13.06 30.32 3.63
CA ASP A 255 13.67 31.36 4.46
C ASP A 255 15.06 30.93 4.90
N MET A 256 16.06 31.75 4.61
CA MET A 256 17.44 31.52 4.94
C MET A 256 17.90 32.53 5.98
N LYS A 257 18.24 32.03 7.17
CA LYS A 257 18.80 32.80 8.30
C LYS A 257 20.25 32.36 8.61
N LYS A 258 20.95 33.07 9.44
CA LYS A 258 22.37 32.76 9.77
C LYS A 258 22.56 31.36 10.36
N ASP A 259 21.61 30.91 11.13
CA ASP A 259 21.62 29.65 11.89
C ASP A 259 20.75 28.58 11.33
N LYS A 260 19.78 28.95 10.43
CA LYS A 260 18.68 28.07 10.04
C LYS A 260 18.17 28.34 8.63
N ILE A 261 17.88 27.29 7.88
CA ILE A 261 17.11 27.33 6.64
C ILE A 261 15.77 26.66 6.91
N THR A 262 14.67 27.32 6.55
CA THR A 262 13.33 26.74 6.63
C THR A 262 12.71 26.69 5.25
N VAL A 263 11.98 25.61 4.96
CA VAL A 263 11.19 25.45 3.76
C VAL A 263 9.77 25.08 4.18
N ASN A 264 8.81 25.85 3.71
CA ASN A 264 7.40 25.51 3.81
C ASN A 264 6.87 25.37 2.40
N ALA A 265 6.40 24.18 2.03
CA ALA A 265 5.89 23.91 0.72
C ALA A 265 4.52 23.21 0.78
N ASN A 266 3.68 23.48 -0.19
CA ASN A 266 2.42 22.81 -0.39
C ASN A 266 2.24 22.47 -1.88
N THR A 267 1.54 21.39 -2.14
CA THR A 267 1.13 20.95 -3.47
C THR A 267 -0.14 20.12 -3.37
N LYS A 268 -0.70 19.76 -4.51
CA LYS A 268 -1.76 18.74 -4.61
C LYS A 268 -1.25 17.57 -5.44
N LEU A 269 -1.49 16.37 -4.96
CA LEU A 269 -1.28 15.14 -5.71
C LEU A 269 -2.65 14.49 -5.90
N SER A 270 -3.15 14.43 -7.14
CA SER A 270 -4.51 13.97 -7.45
C SER A 270 -5.57 14.63 -6.54
N GLU A 271 -5.58 15.97 -6.48
CA GLU A 271 -6.43 16.82 -5.63
C GLU A 271 -6.19 16.71 -4.11
N SER A 272 -5.41 15.76 -3.65
CA SER A 272 -5.08 15.60 -2.22
C SER A 272 -4.02 16.60 -1.78
N PRO A 273 -4.24 17.38 -0.72
CA PRO A 273 -3.28 18.34 -0.23
C PRO A 273 -2.08 17.63 0.42
N VAL A 274 -0.89 18.05 0.02
CA VAL A 274 0.37 17.60 0.59
C VAL A 274 1.16 18.83 1.05
N THR A 275 1.57 18.83 2.31
CA THR A 275 2.39 19.90 2.90
C THR A 275 3.73 19.35 3.36
N LEU A 276 4.79 20.14 3.14
CA LEU A 276 6.14 19.84 3.57
C LEU A 276 6.66 21.03 4.37
N THR A 277 7.16 20.77 5.56
CA THR A 277 7.93 21.71 6.37
C THR A 277 9.32 21.15 6.61
N MET A 278 10.34 21.93 6.37
CA MET A 278 11.73 21.54 6.63
C MET A 278 12.44 22.64 7.43
N ALA A 279 13.27 22.24 8.36
CA ALA A 279 14.19 23.12 9.08
C ALA A 279 15.58 22.48 9.09
N TYR A 280 16.55 23.16 8.53
CA TYR A 280 17.96 22.78 8.57
C TYR A 280 18.73 23.74 9.45
N PHE A 281 19.37 23.23 10.49
CA PHE A 281 20.18 23.99 11.44
C PHE A 281 21.66 23.94 11.03
N ILE A 282 22.18 25.07 10.55
CA ILE A 282 23.50 25.14 9.89
C ILE A 282 24.65 24.78 10.86
N GLN A 283 24.59 25.25 12.11
CA GLN A 283 25.66 25.01 13.10
C GLN A 283 25.73 23.55 13.54
N THR A 284 24.59 22.96 13.84
CA THR A 284 24.50 21.57 14.33
C THR A 284 24.44 20.54 13.21
N GLN A 285 24.24 20.99 11.96
CA GLN A 285 24.04 20.15 10.78
C GLN A 285 22.88 19.15 10.96
N LYS A 286 21.86 19.54 11.70
CA LYS A 286 20.62 18.76 11.91
C LYS A 286 19.52 19.25 10.99
N MET A 287 18.74 18.32 10.48
CA MET A 287 17.58 18.58 9.63
C MET A 287 16.33 17.93 10.24
N ASN A 288 15.28 18.71 10.35
CA ASN A 288 13.94 18.21 10.66
C ASN A 288 13.07 18.44 9.44
N LEU A 289 12.38 17.40 8.98
CA LEU A 289 11.45 17.47 7.87
C LEU A 289 10.13 16.84 8.31
N LYS A 290 9.03 17.54 8.07
CA LYS A 290 7.67 17.04 8.32
C LYS A 290 6.88 17.10 7.02
N LEU A 291 6.29 15.97 6.66
CA LEU A 291 5.38 15.83 5.51
C LEU A 291 4.02 15.41 6.03
N VAL A 292 2.97 16.07 5.55
CA VAL A 292 1.58 15.76 5.88
C VAL A 292 0.81 15.60 4.58
N ALA A 293 0.07 14.51 4.47
CA ALA A 293 -0.84 14.25 3.38
C ALA A 293 -2.21 13.84 3.92
N ASP A 294 -3.27 14.30 3.30
CA ASP A 294 -4.63 13.92 3.64
C ASP A 294 -5.32 13.26 2.45
N LYS A 295 -5.87 12.06 2.69
CA LYS A 295 -6.58 11.23 1.71
C LYS A 295 -5.85 11.08 0.39
N LEU A 296 -4.51 10.88 0.47
CA LEU A 296 -3.68 10.66 -0.72
C LEU A 296 -4.05 9.32 -1.37
N PRO A 297 -4.50 9.28 -2.63
CA PRO A 297 -4.80 8.04 -3.33
C PRO A 297 -3.59 7.12 -3.40
N PHE A 298 -3.80 5.82 -3.26
CA PHE A 298 -2.70 4.87 -3.19
C PHE A 298 -1.89 4.78 -4.48
N ASP A 299 -2.49 5.05 -5.64
CA ASP A 299 -1.79 5.15 -6.92
C ASP A 299 -0.67 6.20 -6.89
N GLN A 300 -0.86 7.32 -6.15
CA GLN A 300 0.18 8.32 -5.94
C GLN A 300 1.29 7.81 -5.00
N VAL A 301 0.93 7.04 -3.98
CA VAL A 301 1.91 6.36 -3.09
C VAL A 301 2.70 5.31 -3.87
N ALA A 302 2.04 4.59 -4.77
CA ALA A 302 2.64 3.57 -5.64
C ALA A 302 3.67 4.13 -6.64
N ARG A 303 3.67 5.44 -6.90
CA ARG A 303 4.71 6.11 -7.71
C ARG A 303 6.09 6.13 -7.04
N TYR A 304 6.16 5.90 -5.74
CA TYR A 304 7.43 5.73 -5.05
C TYR A 304 8.11 4.44 -5.48
N LYS A 305 9.37 4.51 -5.86
CA LYS A 305 10.16 3.39 -6.39
C LYS A 305 10.11 2.13 -5.52
N ILE A 306 10.24 2.28 -4.20
CA ILE A 306 10.17 1.15 -3.24
C ILE A 306 8.82 0.44 -3.32
N ILE A 307 7.72 1.18 -3.42
CA ILE A 307 6.36 0.60 -3.50
C ILE A 307 6.14 -0.02 -4.88
N LYS A 308 6.58 0.67 -5.94
CA LYS A 308 6.52 0.18 -7.32
C LYS A 308 7.32 -1.12 -7.51
N ASP A 309 8.55 -1.17 -6.98
CA ASP A 309 9.42 -2.36 -7.05
C ASP A 309 8.85 -3.53 -6.24
N ALA A 310 8.13 -3.25 -5.16
CA ALA A 310 7.43 -4.25 -4.35
C ALA A 310 6.18 -4.83 -5.05
N LYS A 311 5.71 -4.22 -6.16
CA LYS A 311 4.52 -4.62 -6.92
C LYS A 311 3.28 -4.79 -6.04
N ILE A 312 3.08 -3.85 -5.11
CA ILE A 312 1.92 -3.85 -4.22
C ILE A 312 0.74 -3.26 -5.00
N GLU A 313 -0.24 -4.10 -5.30
CA GLU A 313 -1.52 -3.68 -5.86
C GLU A 313 -2.44 -3.30 -4.70
N ALA A 314 -2.75 -2.02 -4.57
CA ALA A 314 -3.67 -1.52 -3.57
C ALA A 314 -4.52 -0.38 -4.12
N GLU A 315 -5.75 -0.29 -3.60
CA GLU A 315 -6.74 0.74 -3.91
C GLU A 315 -7.16 1.42 -2.61
N GLY A 316 -7.56 2.70 -2.70
CA GLY A 316 -7.99 3.48 -1.55
C GLY A 316 -7.13 4.72 -1.35
N ALA A 317 -7.28 5.36 -0.20
CA ALA A 317 -6.56 6.58 0.15
C ALA A 317 -5.92 6.47 1.55
N VAL A 318 -4.77 7.12 1.70
CA VAL A 318 -4.00 7.13 2.96
C VAL A 318 -3.82 8.56 3.43
N SER A 319 -4.13 8.83 4.68
CA SER A 319 -3.77 10.06 5.38
C SER A 319 -2.62 9.80 6.33
N GLY A 320 -1.73 10.78 6.49
CA GLY A 320 -0.64 10.60 7.44
C GLY A 320 0.31 11.76 7.56
N ASN A 321 1.17 11.65 8.55
CA ASN A 321 2.29 12.54 8.74
C ASN A 321 3.58 11.72 8.90
N LEU A 322 4.64 12.25 8.32
CA LEU A 322 6.01 11.75 8.45
C LEU A 322 6.88 12.85 9.05
N GLU A 323 7.69 12.51 10.03
CA GLU A 323 8.68 13.40 10.63
C GLU A 323 10.06 12.74 10.57
N LEU A 324 10.96 13.34 9.79
CA LEU A 324 12.32 12.88 9.60
C LEU A 324 13.28 13.81 10.34
N ASN A 325 14.04 13.27 11.27
CA ASN A 325 15.09 13.95 11.99
C ASN A 325 16.43 13.34 11.60
N VAL A 326 17.31 14.12 10.98
CA VAL A 326 18.61 13.65 10.46
C VAL A 326 19.74 14.53 10.96
N ASP A 327 20.79 13.90 11.43
CA ASP A 327 22.10 14.50 11.57
C ASP A 327 22.87 14.26 10.26
N THR A 328 23.01 15.33 9.45
CA THR A 328 23.61 15.23 8.12
C THR A 328 25.12 14.97 8.16
N LYS A 329 25.77 15.22 9.30
CA LYS A 329 27.21 14.94 9.51
C LYS A 329 27.44 13.46 9.72
N SER A 330 26.70 12.84 10.63
CA SER A 330 26.82 11.41 10.94
C SER A 330 26.00 10.52 10.00
N LYS A 331 25.14 11.10 9.17
CA LYS A 331 24.17 10.42 8.31
C LYS A 331 23.21 9.49 9.08
N LYS A 332 23.00 9.76 10.37
CA LYS A 332 22.08 9.03 11.21
C LYS A 332 20.78 9.82 11.37
N GLY A 333 19.66 9.12 11.36
CA GLY A 333 18.36 9.76 11.49
C GLY A 333 17.30 8.84 12.07
N THR A 334 16.19 9.47 12.44
CA THR A 334 14.95 8.80 12.82
C THR A 334 13.84 9.27 11.90
N LEU A 335 13.00 8.35 11.48
CA LEU A 335 11.76 8.63 10.77
C LEU A 335 10.61 8.16 11.65
N ASP A 336 9.76 9.09 12.05
CA ASP A 336 8.54 8.82 12.79
C ASP A 336 7.34 9.12 11.88
N GLY A 337 6.32 8.26 11.89
CA GLY A 337 5.14 8.43 11.05
C GLY A 337 3.87 7.95 11.73
N LYS A 338 2.75 8.61 11.39
CA LYS A 338 1.42 8.17 11.75
C LYS A 338 0.58 8.10 10.50
N PHE A 339 -0.05 6.97 10.28
CA PHE A 339 -0.86 6.72 9.08
C PHE A 339 -2.25 6.25 9.46
N SER A 340 -3.22 6.63 8.66
CA SER A 340 -4.59 6.15 8.74
C SER A 340 -5.22 6.00 7.37
N SER A 341 -6.17 5.08 7.24
CA SER A 341 -7.01 4.91 6.05
C SER A 341 -8.38 4.45 6.49
N ASP A 342 -9.43 5.03 5.95
CA ASP A 342 -10.80 4.59 6.23
C ASP A 342 -11.05 3.23 5.57
N ASN A 343 -10.56 3.05 4.35
CA ASN A 343 -10.64 1.80 3.60
C ASN A 343 -9.46 1.70 2.62
N ILE A 344 -8.75 0.59 2.67
CA ILE A 344 -7.70 0.23 1.72
C ILE A 344 -7.88 -1.23 1.31
N ARG A 345 -7.87 -1.47 0.01
CA ARG A 345 -7.86 -2.83 -0.55
C ARG A 345 -6.45 -3.17 -0.99
N ILE A 346 -5.90 -4.26 -0.50
CA ILE A 346 -4.60 -4.79 -0.92
C ILE A 346 -4.84 -6.16 -1.54
N SER A 347 -4.56 -6.29 -2.84
CA SER A 347 -4.94 -7.47 -3.63
C SER A 347 -6.45 -7.73 -3.52
N ASN A 348 -6.87 -8.85 -2.94
CA ASN A 348 -8.28 -9.23 -2.77
C ASN A 348 -8.80 -9.06 -1.33
N SER A 349 -8.08 -8.33 -0.49
CA SER A 349 -8.43 -8.19 0.93
C SER A 349 -8.75 -6.74 1.26
N ASP A 350 -9.89 -6.50 1.90
CA ASP A 350 -10.32 -5.19 2.35
C ASP A 350 -9.90 -4.95 3.80
N PHE A 351 -9.24 -3.83 4.03
CA PHE A 351 -8.83 -3.36 5.35
C PHE A 351 -9.51 -2.04 5.64
N GLN A 352 -10.26 -1.99 6.74
CA GLN A 352 -11.01 -0.80 7.16
C GLN A 352 -10.44 -0.21 8.44
N ASN A 353 -10.62 1.09 8.64
CA ASN A 353 -10.20 1.82 9.84
C ASN A 353 -8.73 1.57 10.22
N VAL A 354 -7.86 1.51 9.20
CA VAL A 354 -6.44 1.27 9.40
C VAL A 354 -5.81 2.45 10.13
N LYS A 355 -5.08 2.17 11.20
CA LYS A 355 -4.25 3.13 11.95
C LYS A 355 -2.94 2.48 12.30
N THR A 356 -1.83 3.21 12.18
CA THR A 356 -0.51 2.70 12.57
C THR A 356 0.45 3.83 12.89
N ASN A 357 1.29 3.63 13.88
CA ASN A 357 2.47 4.44 14.13
C ASN A 357 3.70 3.69 13.60
N MET A 358 4.54 4.39 12.86
CA MET A 358 5.76 3.85 12.28
C MET A 358 6.97 4.62 12.82
N LYS A 359 8.02 3.89 13.18
CA LYS A 359 9.31 4.49 13.54
C LYS A 359 10.46 3.75 12.88
N ILE A 360 11.35 4.48 12.21
CA ILE A 360 12.59 3.91 11.68
C ILE A 360 13.76 4.53 12.45
N THR A 361 14.57 3.70 13.06
CA THR A 361 15.77 4.11 13.80
C THR A 361 16.83 3.03 13.65
N ASN A 362 18.05 3.40 13.30
CA ASN A 362 19.18 2.47 13.16
C ASN A 362 18.83 1.22 12.31
N GLU A 363 18.31 1.46 11.13
CA GLU A 363 17.92 0.40 10.18
C GLU A 363 16.82 -0.56 10.69
N LYS A 364 16.12 -0.20 11.75
CA LYS A 364 14.96 -0.93 12.26
C LYS A 364 13.68 -0.16 12.06
N LEU A 365 12.73 -0.78 11.39
CA LEU A 365 11.35 -0.33 11.30
C LEU A 365 10.56 -0.91 12.47
N THR A 366 9.92 -0.05 13.23
CA THR A 366 8.99 -0.43 14.29
C THR A 366 7.60 0.07 13.93
N LEU A 367 6.61 -0.82 13.93
CA LEU A 367 5.19 -0.48 13.90
C LEU A 367 4.63 -0.64 15.31
N SER A 368 3.82 0.32 15.75
CA SER A 368 3.14 0.27 17.05
C SER A 368 1.72 0.82 16.91
N ASP A 369 0.87 0.47 17.87
CA ASP A 369 -0.52 0.91 17.90
C ASP A 369 -1.25 0.70 16.57
N THR A 370 -0.89 -0.40 15.88
CA THR A 370 -1.47 -0.73 14.60
C THR A 370 -2.80 -1.45 14.82
N SER A 371 -3.85 -0.93 14.21
CA SER A 371 -5.18 -1.54 14.25
C SER A 371 -5.87 -1.42 12.90
N PHE A 372 -6.66 -2.42 12.55
CA PHE A 372 -7.50 -2.42 11.36
C PHE A 372 -8.60 -3.48 11.49
N ILE A 373 -9.66 -3.32 10.73
CA ILE A 373 -10.69 -4.33 10.54
C ILE A 373 -10.39 -5.05 9.22
N PHE A 374 -10.28 -6.36 9.28
CA PHE A 374 -10.04 -7.20 8.13
C PHE A 374 -11.32 -7.92 7.74
N ASN A 375 -11.81 -7.67 6.53
CA ASN A 375 -13.02 -8.28 6.00
C ASN A 375 -12.65 -9.18 4.82
N GLN A 376 -12.96 -10.46 4.94
CA GLN A 376 -12.78 -11.41 3.85
C GLN A 376 -13.77 -12.55 3.93
N GLU A 377 -14.19 -13.06 2.78
CA GLU A 377 -14.94 -14.29 2.67
C GLU A 377 -14.01 -15.45 2.28
N PHE A 378 -14.09 -16.55 3.02
CA PHE A 378 -13.30 -17.74 2.77
C PHE A 378 -14.19 -18.97 2.80
N SER A 379 -14.36 -19.64 1.65
CA SER A 379 -15.17 -20.87 1.50
C SER A 379 -16.59 -20.75 2.10
N GLY A 380 -17.25 -19.59 1.91
CA GLY A 380 -18.59 -19.31 2.43
C GLY A 380 -18.64 -18.86 3.89
N PHE A 381 -17.51 -18.74 4.56
CA PHE A 381 -17.41 -18.14 5.89
C PHE A 381 -16.98 -16.68 5.78
N LYS A 382 -17.70 -15.80 6.46
CA LYS A 382 -17.32 -14.39 6.58
C LYS A 382 -16.37 -14.21 7.76
N VAL A 383 -15.17 -13.71 7.47
CA VAL A 383 -14.18 -13.33 8.46
C VAL A 383 -14.18 -11.81 8.55
N ASN A 384 -14.61 -11.30 9.70
CA ASN A 384 -14.57 -9.87 10.02
C ASN A 384 -13.83 -9.74 11.35
N GLU A 385 -12.57 -9.30 11.30
CA GLU A 385 -11.68 -9.29 12.46
C GLU A 385 -11.18 -7.89 12.80
N ASP A 386 -11.31 -7.51 14.05
CA ASP A 386 -10.58 -6.37 14.63
C ASP A 386 -9.17 -6.84 15.02
N VAL A 387 -8.20 -6.45 14.22
CA VAL A 387 -6.79 -6.81 14.37
C VAL A 387 -6.04 -5.70 15.07
N LYS A 388 -5.31 -6.03 16.13
CA LYS A 388 -4.38 -5.13 16.81
C LYS A 388 -2.99 -5.74 16.82
N ILE A 389 -2.01 -4.97 16.33
CA ILE A 389 -0.59 -5.29 16.42
C ILE A 389 0.01 -4.38 17.48
N GLY A 390 0.48 -4.95 18.58
CA GLY A 390 1.05 -4.20 19.69
C GLY A 390 2.37 -3.55 19.28
N LYS A 391 3.35 -4.35 18.95
CA LYS A 391 4.65 -3.92 18.46
C LYS A 391 5.19 -4.90 17.44
N PHE A 392 5.52 -4.41 16.26
CA PHE A 392 6.20 -5.18 15.23
C PHE A 392 7.55 -4.52 14.91
N VAL A 393 8.63 -5.27 14.92
CA VAL A 393 9.98 -4.76 14.63
C VAL A 393 10.53 -5.51 13.42
N TYR A 394 10.98 -4.76 12.41
CA TYR A 394 11.60 -5.29 11.20
C TYR A 394 13.00 -4.70 11.03
N ASP A 395 14.00 -5.55 10.93
CA ASP A 395 15.40 -5.18 10.66
C ASP A 395 15.59 -5.09 9.14
N LEU A 396 15.76 -3.87 8.64
CA LEU A 396 15.86 -3.56 7.21
C LEU A 396 17.12 -4.18 6.57
N LYS A 397 18.20 -4.32 7.35
CA LYS A 397 19.47 -4.89 6.88
C LYS A 397 19.42 -6.41 6.83
N LYS A 398 18.93 -7.04 7.89
CA LYS A 398 18.79 -8.50 7.97
C LYS A 398 17.58 -9.02 7.22
N LYS A 399 16.64 -8.13 6.85
CA LYS A 399 15.34 -8.47 6.24
C LYS A 399 14.56 -9.46 7.09
N THR A 400 14.57 -9.27 8.41
CA THR A 400 13.86 -10.11 9.37
C THR A 400 12.96 -9.26 10.24
N GLY A 401 11.80 -9.80 10.62
CA GLY A 401 10.86 -9.09 11.48
C GLY A 401 10.19 -10.01 12.50
N SER A 402 9.69 -9.41 13.55
CA SER A 402 8.86 -10.13 14.53
C SER A 402 7.92 -9.17 15.25
N GLY A 403 6.78 -9.69 15.67
CA GLY A 403 5.79 -8.94 16.43
C GLY A 403 4.68 -9.83 16.93
N ASP A 404 3.89 -9.28 17.86
CA ASP A 404 2.72 -9.93 18.43
C ASP A 404 1.45 -9.25 17.94
N TYR A 405 0.39 -10.04 17.78
CA TYR A 405 -0.90 -9.56 17.34
C TYR A 405 -2.04 -10.10 18.21
N ILE A 406 -3.13 -9.37 18.19
CA ILE A 406 -4.40 -9.73 18.83
C ILE A 406 -5.50 -9.60 17.79
N LEU A 407 -6.30 -10.64 17.62
CA LEU A 407 -7.55 -10.63 16.88
C LEU A 407 -8.66 -10.64 17.93
N ASN A 408 -9.50 -9.62 17.92
CA ASN A 408 -10.51 -9.48 18.97
C ASN A 408 -11.83 -10.20 18.67
N ASN A 409 -12.09 -10.50 17.40
CA ASN A 409 -13.32 -11.16 16.99
C ASN A 409 -13.10 -11.87 15.64
N LEU A 410 -13.29 -13.17 15.58
CA LEU A 410 -13.10 -13.97 14.36
C LEU A 410 -14.33 -13.94 13.41
N GLY A 411 -15.12 -12.91 13.45
CA GLY A 411 -16.35 -12.78 12.67
C GLY A 411 -17.58 -13.41 13.32
N SER A 412 -18.74 -13.22 12.67
CA SER A 412 -20.02 -13.70 13.18
C SER A 412 -20.17 -15.24 13.11
N ASP A 413 -19.38 -15.87 12.24
CA ASP A 413 -19.49 -17.31 12.01
C ASP A 413 -18.67 -18.15 13.02
N PHE A 414 -17.78 -17.51 13.79
CA PHE A 414 -16.94 -18.19 14.77
C PHE A 414 -17.01 -17.52 16.14
N ASP A 415 -17.47 -18.25 17.16
CA ASP A 415 -17.51 -17.75 18.54
C ASP A 415 -16.13 -17.87 19.22
N ILE A 416 -15.13 -17.22 18.64
CA ILE A 416 -13.79 -17.11 19.21
C ILE A 416 -13.50 -15.61 19.41
N LYS A 417 -13.65 -15.14 20.66
CA LYS A 417 -13.64 -13.71 20.99
C LYS A 417 -12.26 -13.07 20.99
N LYS A 418 -11.22 -13.83 21.26
CA LYS A 418 -9.85 -13.31 21.36
C LYS A 418 -8.84 -14.35 20.93
N ILE A 419 -8.06 -14.01 19.94
CA ILE A 419 -6.89 -14.79 19.51
C ILE A 419 -5.66 -13.93 19.72
N THR A 420 -4.63 -14.48 20.32
CA THR A 420 -3.30 -13.87 20.44
C THR A 420 -2.31 -14.67 19.64
N GLY A 421 -1.32 -14.03 19.07
CA GLY A 421 -0.30 -14.73 18.31
C GLY A 421 0.97 -13.93 18.15
N SER A 422 1.97 -14.58 17.59
CA SER A 422 3.22 -13.96 17.18
C SER A 422 3.49 -14.25 15.71
N ALA A 423 4.15 -13.33 15.03
CA ALA A 423 4.59 -13.49 13.65
C ALA A 423 6.09 -13.19 13.55
N LYS A 424 6.81 -13.98 12.73
CA LYS A 424 8.22 -13.76 12.40
C LYS A 424 8.38 -13.79 10.89
N ILE A 425 9.10 -12.83 10.35
CA ILE A 425 9.42 -12.73 8.93
C ILE A 425 10.89 -13.12 8.74
N SER A 426 11.15 -14.06 7.86
CA SER A 426 12.50 -14.49 7.48
C SER A 426 13.08 -13.65 6.33
N PRO A 427 14.39 -13.72 6.04
CA PRO A 427 15.02 -13.02 4.90
C PRO A 427 14.43 -13.43 3.52
N LYS A 428 13.79 -14.59 3.45
CA LYS A 428 13.08 -15.07 2.24
C LYS A 428 11.62 -14.61 2.18
N ASN A 429 11.22 -13.67 3.03
CA ASN A 429 9.84 -13.17 3.19
C ASN A 429 8.83 -14.26 3.59
N ILE A 430 9.30 -15.36 4.20
CA ILE A 430 8.41 -16.37 4.75
C ILE A 430 7.98 -15.91 6.14
N ILE A 431 6.67 -15.91 6.39
CA ILE A 431 6.07 -15.53 7.67
C ILE A 431 5.76 -16.82 8.44
N THR A 432 6.31 -16.96 9.63
CA THR A 432 5.96 -18.05 10.56
C THR A 432 5.36 -17.44 11.81
N GLY A 433 4.41 -18.14 12.42
CA GLY A 433 3.78 -17.60 13.61
C GLY A 433 3.05 -18.63 14.44
N THR A 434 2.56 -18.17 15.58
CA THR A 434 1.75 -18.94 16.51
C THR A 434 0.39 -18.29 16.66
N VAL A 435 -0.62 -19.10 16.96
CA VAL A 435 -1.98 -18.67 17.26
C VAL A 435 -2.43 -19.34 18.54
N ARG A 436 -3.06 -18.60 19.44
CA ARG A 436 -3.57 -19.07 20.71
C ARG A 436 -4.84 -18.36 21.12
N SER A 437 -5.84 -19.12 21.48
CA SER A 437 -7.04 -18.66 22.15
C SER A 437 -7.36 -19.56 23.37
N ASN A 438 -8.47 -19.31 24.04
CA ASN A 438 -8.98 -20.21 25.09
C ASN A 438 -9.30 -21.62 24.56
N VAL A 439 -9.71 -21.73 23.29
CA VAL A 439 -10.18 -22.98 22.67
C VAL A 439 -9.26 -23.54 21.59
N LEU A 440 -8.28 -22.77 21.10
CA LEU A 440 -7.41 -23.15 19.97
C LEU A 440 -5.94 -22.78 20.25
N ARG A 441 -5.03 -23.65 19.81
CA ARG A 441 -3.59 -23.39 19.78
C ARG A 441 -2.99 -23.96 18.51
N GLY A 442 -2.13 -23.19 17.86
CA GLY A 442 -1.52 -23.64 16.61
C GLY A 442 -0.31 -22.83 16.20
N ASN A 443 0.21 -23.21 15.04
CA ASN A 443 1.22 -22.47 14.31
C ASN A 443 0.86 -22.39 12.84
N TYR A 444 1.45 -21.41 12.16
CA TYR A 444 1.25 -21.23 10.72
C TYR A 444 2.55 -20.80 10.05
N THR A 445 2.62 -21.10 8.76
CA THR A 445 3.67 -20.61 7.85
C THR A 445 3.01 -20.07 6.61
N VAL A 446 3.28 -18.80 6.28
CA VAL A 446 2.78 -18.15 5.06
C VAL A 446 3.95 -17.84 4.15
N ASN A 447 3.84 -18.23 2.90
CA ASN A 447 4.79 -17.88 1.85
C ASN A 447 4.09 -16.97 0.82
N PRO A 448 4.31 -15.64 0.87
CA PRO A 448 3.67 -14.71 -0.04
C PRO A 448 4.06 -14.95 -1.51
N LYS A 449 5.28 -15.40 -1.77
CA LYS A 449 5.76 -15.67 -3.14
C LYS A 449 4.98 -16.78 -3.83
N THR A 450 4.65 -17.85 -3.11
CA THR A 450 3.84 -18.98 -3.62
C THR A 450 2.36 -18.81 -3.32
N GLN A 451 1.99 -17.74 -2.61
CA GLN A 451 0.63 -17.48 -2.14
C GLN A 451 0.05 -18.67 -1.36
N THR A 452 0.83 -19.28 -0.49
CA THR A 452 0.42 -20.44 0.29
C THR A 452 0.54 -20.20 1.78
N ALA A 453 -0.42 -20.73 2.53
CA ALA A 453 -0.38 -20.82 3.98
C ALA A 453 -0.46 -22.28 4.41
N VAL A 454 0.38 -22.67 5.36
CA VAL A 454 0.32 -23.98 6.03
C VAL A 454 -0.05 -23.74 7.47
N VAL A 455 -1.10 -24.42 7.93
CA VAL A 455 -1.64 -24.25 9.28
C VAL A 455 -1.66 -25.61 10.00
N ASN A 456 -1.16 -25.60 11.23
CA ASN A 456 -1.30 -26.70 12.19
C ASN A 456 -1.99 -26.14 13.44
N ALA A 457 -3.08 -26.75 13.88
CA ALA A 457 -3.82 -26.29 15.04
C ALA A 457 -4.42 -27.44 15.82
N ARG A 458 -4.51 -27.28 17.14
CA ARG A 458 -5.14 -28.21 18.08
C ARG A 458 -6.19 -27.47 18.88
N SER A 459 -7.37 -28.04 18.95
CA SER A 459 -8.40 -27.51 19.82
C SER A 459 -8.19 -27.95 21.28
N ARG A 460 -8.49 -27.03 22.20
CA ARG A 460 -8.48 -27.30 23.67
C ARG A 460 -9.89 -27.44 24.25
N GLY A 461 -10.88 -27.17 23.41
CA GLY A 461 -12.30 -27.21 23.77
C GLY A 461 -13.19 -27.12 22.55
N TYR A 462 -14.47 -26.92 22.80
CA TYR A 462 -15.46 -26.70 21.76
C TYR A 462 -15.70 -25.20 21.62
N PHE A 463 -15.95 -24.75 20.39
CA PHE A 463 -16.47 -23.42 20.09
C PHE A 463 -17.59 -23.51 19.07
N ASN A 464 -18.41 -22.47 19.01
CA ASN A 464 -19.54 -22.44 18.09
C ASN A 464 -19.09 -21.96 16.72
N VAL A 465 -19.60 -22.61 15.68
CA VAL A 465 -19.47 -22.20 14.27
C VAL A 465 -20.87 -22.09 13.70
N ASN A 466 -21.19 -20.93 13.17
CA ASN A 466 -22.46 -20.65 12.52
C ASN A 466 -22.32 -20.90 11.03
N TYR A 467 -23.15 -21.78 10.48
CA TYR A 467 -23.17 -22.09 9.05
C TYR A 467 -24.57 -22.42 8.59
N GLY A 468 -25.01 -21.81 7.49
CA GLY A 468 -26.35 -22.05 6.94
C GLY A 468 -27.48 -21.71 7.91
N GLY A 469 -27.32 -20.68 8.76
CA GLY A 469 -28.30 -20.28 9.75
C GLY A 469 -28.38 -21.18 10.99
N LYS A 470 -27.50 -22.18 11.13
CA LYS A 470 -27.42 -23.09 12.26
C LYS A 470 -26.10 -22.95 12.98
N SER A 471 -26.09 -23.14 14.32
CA SER A 471 -24.90 -23.11 15.16
C SER A 471 -24.44 -24.53 15.48
N TYR A 472 -23.17 -24.81 15.23
CA TYR A 472 -22.54 -26.10 15.47
C TYR A 472 -21.41 -25.97 16.48
N LYS A 473 -21.38 -26.81 17.50
CA LYS A 473 -20.32 -26.81 18.50
C LYS A 473 -19.23 -27.79 18.08
N ILE A 474 -18.08 -27.25 17.67
CA ILE A 474 -17.00 -28.03 17.06
C ILE A 474 -15.69 -27.94 17.88
N SER A 475 -14.86 -28.96 17.73
CA SER A 475 -13.51 -29.04 18.30
C SER A 475 -12.59 -29.63 17.22
N PRO A 476 -11.99 -28.78 16.35
CA PRO A 476 -11.16 -29.23 15.25
C PRO A 476 -9.68 -29.37 15.65
N ASP A 477 -9.02 -30.38 15.12
CA ASP A 477 -7.57 -30.51 15.04
C ASP A 477 -7.16 -30.47 13.56
N VAL A 478 -6.19 -29.64 13.24
CA VAL A 478 -5.76 -29.35 11.86
C VAL A 478 -4.29 -29.75 11.72
N ASP A 479 -3.99 -30.63 10.79
CA ASP A 479 -2.62 -31.09 10.50
C ASP A 479 -2.26 -30.71 9.05
N ASN A 480 -1.20 -29.95 8.87
CA ASN A 480 -0.64 -29.54 7.58
C ASN A 480 -1.70 -29.07 6.57
N LEU A 481 -2.62 -28.23 7.03
CA LEU A 481 -3.63 -27.64 6.15
C LEU A 481 -2.97 -26.59 5.26
N VAL A 482 -2.90 -26.85 3.97
CA VAL A 482 -2.33 -25.96 2.97
C VAL A 482 -3.48 -25.23 2.27
N ALA A 483 -3.53 -23.93 2.46
CA ALA A 483 -4.40 -23.03 1.75
C ALA A 483 -3.59 -22.26 0.69
N LYS A 484 -4.17 -22.05 -0.49
CA LYS A 484 -3.66 -21.15 -1.51
C LYS A 484 -4.56 -19.92 -1.53
N PHE A 485 -4.00 -18.76 -1.19
CA PHE A 485 -4.71 -17.48 -1.20
C PHE A 485 -4.39 -16.74 -2.51
N ASN A 486 -5.13 -17.10 -3.52
CA ASN A 486 -5.22 -16.34 -4.77
C ASN A 486 -6.68 -15.88 -4.93
N SER A 487 -7.04 -15.38 -6.08
CA SER A 487 -8.41 -14.93 -6.39
C SER A 487 -9.55 -15.89 -6.00
N LYS A 488 -9.27 -17.14 -5.61
CA LYS A 488 -10.27 -18.17 -5.26
C LYS A 488 -10.10 -18.80 -3.87
N ASN A 489 -9.11 -18.44 -3.06
CA ASN A 489 -8.89 -18.93 -1.68
C ASN A 489 -9.17 -20.45 -1.49
N VAL A 490 -8.44 -21.31 -2.18
CA VAL A 490 -8.72 -22.75 -2.22
C VAL A 490 -7.86 -23.54 -1.25
N LEU A 491 -8.48 -24.46 -0.47
CA LEU A 491 -7.75 -25.46 0.32
C LEU A 491 -7.14 -26.52 -0.61
N ARG A 492 -5.82 -26.69 -0.55
CA ARG A 492 -5.06 -27.61 -1.42
C ARG A 492 -4.88 -28.99 -0.83
N SER A 493 -4.44 -29.04 0.41
CA SER A 493 -4.17 -30.33 1.09
C SER A 493 -4.21 -30.15 2.60
N GLY A 494 -4.33 -31.26 3.32
CA GLY A 494 -4.30 -31.28 4.77
C GLY A 494 -5.22 -32.33 5.38
N ILE A 495 -5.20 -32.40 6.69
CA ILE A 495 -6.07 -33.24 7.46
C ILE A 495 -6.75 -32.41 8.54
N ILE A 496 -8.09 -32.47 8.57
CA ILE A 496 -8.90 -31.89 9.63
C ILE A 496 -9.56 -33.06 10.37
N LYS A 497 -9.34 -33.15 11.68
CA LYS A 497 -10.09 -34.02 12.56
C LYS A 497 -11.01 -33.15 13.39
N ALA A 498 -12.30 -33.40 13.36
CA ALA A 498 -13.26 -32.61 14.11
C ALA A 498 -14.16 -33.49 14.97
N ARG A 499 -14.50 -32.98 16.15
CA ARG A 499 -15.58 -33.49 16.99
C ARG A 499 -16.67 -32.41 16.97
N VAL A 500 -17.90 -32.83 16.66
CA VAL A 500 -19.05 -31.95 16.62
C VAL A 500 -20.07 -32.46 17.59
N LYS A 501 -20.61 -31.58 18.42
CA LYS A 501 -21.66 -31.84 19.41
C LYS A 501 -22.83 -30.89 19.19
N ASP A 502 -23.91 -31.13 19.89
CA ASP A 502 -25.11 -30.27 19.93
C ASP A 502 -25.64 -30.01 18.52
N LEU A 503 -25.65 -31.08 17.71
CA LEU A 503 -26.17 -31.06 16.37
C LEU A 503 -27.70 -30.98 16.41
N SER A 504 -28.29 -29.97 15.74
CA SER A 504 -29.73 -29.92 15.50
C SER A 504 -30.15 -30.89 14.37
N VAL A 505 -29.52 -32.07 14.37
CA VAL A 505 -29.81 -33.12 13.39
C VAL A 505 -30.51 -34.27 14.11
N PRO A 506 -31.73 -34.65 13.68
CA PRO A 506 -32.43 -35.79 14.27
C PRO A 506 -31.52 -37.03 14.33
N PHE A 507 -31.69 -37.82 15.33
CA PHE A 507 -30.97 -39.10 15.56
C PHE A 507 -29.48 -39.02 15.84
N ILE A 508 -28.78 -37.88 15.65
CA ILE A 508 -27.32 -37.77 15.83
C ILE A 508 -27.00 -36.92 17.04
N LYS A 509 -26.28 -37.51 18.01
CA LYS A 509 -25.80 -36.88 19.25
C LYS A 509 -24.46 -36.15 19.06
N ALA A 510 -23.53 -36.77 18.38
CA ALA A 510 -22.20 -36.24 18.16
C ALA A 510 -21.53 -36.91 16.95
N ILE A 511 -20.67 -36.14 16.27
CA ILE A 511 -19.90 -36.68 15.14
C ILE A 511 -18.40 -36.55 15.47
N LYS A 512 -17.64 -37.59 15.12
CA LYS A 512 -16.17 -37.55 15.01
C LYS A 512 -15.82 -37.76 13.55
N VAL A 513 -15.20 -36.79 12.93
CA VAL A 513 -14.90 -36.81 11.51
C VAL A 513 -13.43 -36.51 11.26
N LYS A 514 -12.87 -37.20 10.27
CA LYS A 514 -11.55 -36.93 9.70
C LYS A 514 -11.75 -36.60 8.23
N VAL A 515 -11.39 -35.39 7.85
CA VAL A 515 -11.42 -34.88 6.48
C VAL A 515 -10.00 -34.84 5.96
N ARG A 516 -9.70 -35.56 4.90
CA ARG A 516 -8.43 -35.47 4.17
C ARG A 516 -8.66 -34.69 2.90
N ILE A 517 -7.92 -33.60 2.74
CA ILE A 517 -8.00 -32.71 1.60
C ILE A 517 -6.86 -33.03 0.65
N ARG A 518 -7.14 -33.18 -0.63
CA ARG A 518 -6.15 -33.34 -1.69
C ARG A 518 -6.62 -32.66 -2.97
N ASN A 519 -5.87 -31.66 -3.45
CA ASN A 519 -6.19 -30.89 -4.66
C ASN A 519 -7.61 -30.32 -4.69
N GLY A 520 -8.10 -29.81 -3.56
CA GLY A 520 -9.46 -29.27 -3.46
C GLY A 520 -10.57 -30.30 -3.32
N ASN A 521 -10.25 -31.60 -3.33
CA ASN A 521 -11.19 -32.68 -3.06
C ASN A 521 -11.08 -33.14 -1.59
N TYR A 522 -12.22 -33.50 -1.02
CA TYR A 522 -12.35 -33.84 0.40
C TYR A 522 -12.72 -35.33 0.52
N ARG A 523 -11.88 -36.11 1.18
CA ARG A 523 -12.23 -37.48 1.59
C ARG A 523 -12.59 -37.46 3.08
N ILE A 524 -13.81 -37.84 3.37
CA ILE A 524 -14.40 -37.80 4.69
C ILE A 524 -14.49 -39.22 5.24
N SER A 525 -14.06 -39.42 6.48
CA SER A 525 -14.27 -40.66 7.21
C SER A 525 -14.57 -40.31 8.67
N GLY A 526 -15.51 -41.02 9.28
CA GLY A 526 -15.88 -40.69 10.64
C GLY A 526 -16.95 -41.59 11.22
N THR A 527 -17.38 -41.22 12.41
CA THR A 527 -18.45 -41.91 13.15
C THR A 527 -19.43 -40.90 13.72
N ALA A 528 -20.70 -41.20 13.67
CA ALA A 528 -21.74 -40.45 14.35
C ALA A 528 -22.36 -41.30 15.48
N GLY A 529 -22.29 -40.79 16.70
CA GLY A 529 -23.00 -41.40 17.85
C GLY A 529 -24.48 -41.02 17.75
N MET A 530 -25.38 -41.99 17.92
CA MET A 530 -26.81 -41.76 17.76
C MET A 530 -27.49 -41.52 19.12
N ASN A 531 -28.55 -40.70 19.10
CA ASN A 531 -29.45 -40.57 20.25
C ASN A 531 -30.20 -41.88 20.45
N GLY A 532 -30.18 -42.45 21.66
CA GLY A 532 -30.75 -43.75 21.94
C GLY A 532 -29.76 -44.90 21.80
N GLY A 533 -28.53 -44.68 21.33
CA GLY A 533 -27.45 -45.67 21.21
C GLY A 533 -27.09 -46.03 19.78
N GLY A 534 -25.93 -46.64 19.63
CA GLY A 534 -25.39 -46.99 18.31
C GLY A 534 -24.38 -46.01 17.74
N VAL A 535 -23.63 -46.49 16.75
CA VAL A 535 -22.60 -45.73 16.05
C VAL A 535 -22.75 -45.93 14.56
N LEU A 536 -23.01 -44.85 13.86
CA LEU A 536 -23.05 -44.81 12.39
C LEU A 536 -21.65 -44.50 11.85
N ASN A 537 -21.10 -45.33 10.98
CA ASN A 537 -19.88 -45.03 10.24
C ASN A 537 -20.19 -44.21 9.01
N ILE A 538 -19.37 -43.21 8.75
CA ILE A 538 -19.50 -42.27 7.62
C ILE A 538 -18.21 -42.33 6.80
N ASN A 539 -18.30 -42.67 5.52
CA ASN A 539 -17.18 -42.57 4.59
C ASN A 539 -17.68 -41.92 3.29
N GLY A 540 -16.84 -41.07 2.70
CA GLY A 540 -17.24 -40.45 1.44
C GLY A 540 -16.26 -39.44 0.90
N THR A 541 -16.67 -38.81 -0.17
CA THR A 541 -15.91 -37.79 -0.86
C THR A 541 -16.83 -36.62 -1.23
N THR A 542 -16.24 -35.43 -1.18
CA THR A 542 -16.83 -34.21 -1.72
C THR A 542 -15.79 -33.59 -2.65
N THR A 543 -16.17 -33.23 -3.86
CA THR A 543 -15.30 -32.57 -4.83
C THR A 543 -15.38 -31.05 -4.71
N SER A 544 -14.44 -30.34 -5.30
CA SER A 544 -14.41 -28.87 -5.30
C SER A 544 -15.63 -28.23 -5.97
N ASP A 545 -16.31 -28.96 -6.87
CA ASP A 545 -17.56 -28.56 -7.53
C ASP A 545 -18.82 -29.05 -6.78
N MET A 546 -18.68 -29.36 -5.49
CA MET A 546 -19.78 -29.74 -4.58
C MET A 546 -20.54 -30.98 -5.01
N LYS A 547 -19.87 -31.92 -5.67
CA LYS A 547 -20.41 -33.29 -5.87
C LYS A 547 -20.05 -34.14 -4.66
N HIS A 548 -21.04 -34.86 -4.16
CA HIS A 548 -20.95 -35.64 -2.93
C HIS A 548 -21.20 -37.13 -3.24
N SER A 549 -20.45 -37.99 -2.55
CA SER A 549 -20.69 -39.43 -2.55
C SER A 549 -20.35 -39.98 -1.17
N TYR A 550 -21.34 -40.48 -0.44
CA TYR A 550 -21.19 -41.00 0.90
C TYR A 550 -21.71 -42.41 1.03
N SER A 551 -21.01 -43.21 1.84
CA SER A 551 -21.49 -44.50 2.36
C SER A 551 -21.69 -44.32 3.87
N LEU A 552 -22.85 -44.64 4.33
CA LEU A 552 -23.30 -44.65 5.73
C LEU A 552 -23.55 -46.10 6.12
N ASN A 553 -22.95 -46.52 7.23
CA ASN A 553 -23.07 -47.91 7.67
C ASN A 553 -23.28 -47.98 9.19
N LEU A 554 -24.33 -48.67 9.61
CA LEU A 554 -24.66 -49.03 10.97
C LEU A 554 -24.28 -50.53 11.21
N PRO A 555 -22.98 -50.81 11.52
CA PRO A 555 -22.42 -52.18 11.44
C PRO A 555 -22.85 -53.08 12.58
N LYS A 556 -23.36 -52.52 13.66
CA LYS A 556 -23.85 -53.27 14.81
C LYS A 556 -25.36 -53.06 14.95
N GLU A 557 -26.05 -54.09 15.39
CA GLU A 557 -27.46 -54.00 15.67
C GLU A 557 -27.76 -52.84 16.65
N VAL A 558 -28.69 -52.00 16.28
CA VAL A 558 -29.22 -50.90 17.06
C VAL A 558 -30.71 -51.05 17.16
N ASP A 559 -31.27 -50.88 18.33
CA ASP A 559 -32.71 -50.90 18.51
C ASP A 559 -33.33 -49.58 17.95
N ILE A 560 -33.97 -49.70 16.77
CA ILE A 560 -34.62 -48.57 16.08
C ILE A 560 -35.74 -47.96 16.93
N ALA A 561 -36.49 -48.79 17.71
CA ALA A 561 -37.51 -48.26 18.61
C ALA A 561 -36.92 -47.34 19.68
N LYS A 562 -35.76 -47.70 20.22
CA LYS A 562 -35.03 -46.88 21.18
C LYS A 562 -34.53 -45.59 20.54
N LEU A 563 -34.06 -45.63 19.29
CA LEU A 563 -33.68 -44.44 18.55
C LEU A 563 -34.85 -43.49 18.34
N LEU A 564 -36.00 -44.02 17.91
CA LEU A 564 -37.22 -43.24 17.70
C LEU A 564 -37.67 -42.55 18.99
N ARG A 565 -37.78 -43.30 20.12
CA ARG A 565 -38.14 -42.72 21.42
C ARG A 565 -37.19 -41.62 21.86
N ALA A 566 -35.90 -41.88 21.74
CA ALA A 566 -34.88 -40.90 22.12
C ALA A 566 -34.91 -39.59 21.30
N ASN A 567 -35.59 -39.62 20.16
CA ASN A 567 -35.78 -38.44 19.28
C ASN A 567 -37.23 -37.92 19.29
N GLY A 568 -38.03 -38.28 20.31
CA GLY A 568 -39.33 -37.69 20.55
C GLY A 568 -40.48 -38.30 19.73
N TYR A 569 -40.21 -39.38 19.00
CA TYR A 569 -41.28 -40.11 18.33
C TYR A 569 -42.02 -40.98 19.33
N ASN A 570 -43.34 -40.87 19.35
CA ASN A 570 -44.19 -41.64 20.24
C ASN A 570 -45.38 -42.21 19.42
N PHE A 571 -45.27 -43.50 19.04
CA PHE A 571 -46.31 -44.23 18.36
C PHE A 571 -46.88 -45.26 19.32
N ASN A 572 -48.15 -45.65 19.13
CA ASN A 572 -48.80 -46.67 19.93
C ASN A 572 -47.98 -47.97 19.94
N GLY A 573 -47.64 -48.49 21.15
CA GLY A 573 -46.80 -49.69 21.34
C GLY A 573 -45.31 -49.52 21.08
N LEU A 574 -44.80 -48.30 20.78
CA LEU A 574 -43.36 -48.07 20.56
C LEU A 574 -42.55 -48.18 21.86
N ASP A 575 -43.19 -47.97 22.99
CA ASP A 575 -42.58 -48.12 24.33
C ASP A 575 -42.15 -49.56 24.60
N LYS A 576 -42.89 -50.53 24.12
CA LYS A 576 -42.64 -51.96 24.25
C LYS A 576 -41.86 -52.55 23.06
N ALA A 577 -41.72 -51.80 21.97
CA ALA A 577 -41.09 -52.29 20.77
C ALA A 577 -39.59 -52.59 20.94
N LYS A 578 -39.15 -53.66 20.28
CA LYS A 578 -37.74 -54.04 20.11
C LYS A 578 -37.47 -54.27 18.64
N LEU A 579 -36.72 -53.37 18.02
CA LEU A 579 -36.46 -53.35 16.58
C LEU A 579 -34.97 -53.31 16.29
N PRO A 580 -34.22 -54.39 16.62
CA PRO A 580 -32.78 -54.44 16.38
C PRO A 580 -32.54 -54.48 14.87
N ALA A 581 -31.69 -53.58 14.37
CA ALA A 581 -31.36 -53.54 12.95
C ALA A 581 -29.93 -53.06 12.71
N THR A 582 -29.37 -53.54 11.61
CA THR A 582 -28.19 -52.94 10.94
C THR A 582 -28.67 -52.23 9.67
N ALA A 583 -27.94 -51.20 9.23
CA ALA A 583 -28.31 -50.45 8.04
C ALA A 583 -27.08 -50.01 7.24
N GLU A 584 -27.21 -50.02 5.95
CA GLU A 584 -26.23 -49.43 5.04
C GLU A 584 -26.95 -48.48 4.05
N ALA A 585 -26.34 -47.33 3.74
CA ALA A 585 -26.85 -46.42 2.71
C ALA A 585 -25.70 -45.87 1.89
N ARG A 586 -25.95 -45.71 0.60
CA ARG A 586 -25.05 -45.04 -0.34
C ARG A 586 -25.79 -43.85 -0.94
N VAL A 587 -25.31 -42.66 -0.63
CA VAL A 587 -25.94 -41.43 -1.11
C VAL A 587 -24.97 -40.65 -1.97
N HIS A 588 -25.47 -40.02 -2.99
CA HIS A 588 -24.74 -39.13 -3.88
C HIS A 588 -25.58 -37.87 -4.12
N GLY A 589 -24.93 -36.78 -4.46
CA GLY A 589 -25.64 -35.54 -4.64
C GLY A 589 -24.78 -34.41 -5.18
N VAL A 590 -25.45 -33.33 -5.53
CA VAL A 590 -24.82 -32.08 -5.93
C VAL A 590 -25.43 -30.96 -5.11
N ASN A 591 -24.58 -30.09 -4.53
CA ASN A 591 -25.00 -29.09 -3.57
C ASN A 591 -25.74 -29.72 -2.38
N ASN A 592 -26.99 -29.36 -2.12
CA ASN A 592 -27.80 -29.86 -0.99
C ASN A 592 -28.84 -30.92 -1.37
N LYS A 593 -28.84 -31.42 -2.61
CA LYS A 593 -29.75 -32.45 -3.06
C LYS A 593 -29.06 -33.81 -3.06
N PHE A 594 -29.59 -34.74 -2.27
CA PHE A 594 -29.03 -36.07 -2.10
C PHE A 594 -30.04 -37.15 -2.50
N SER A 595 -29.56 -38.07 -3.28
CA SER A 595 -30.29 -39.30 -3.68
C SER A 595 -29.41 -40.53 -3.46
N GLY A 596 -29.96 -41.71 -3.49
CA GLY A 596 -29.17 -42.91 -3.28
C GLY A 596 -29.93 -44.17 -3.08
N THR A 597 -29.30 -45.14 -2.42
CA THR A 597 -29.89 -46.46 -2.08
C THR A 597 -29.61 -46.75 -0.62
N TYR A 598 -30.45 -47.56 -0.06
CA TYR A 598 -30.25 -48.06 1.31
C TYR A 598 -30.68 -49.52 1.44
N GLU A 599 -30.14 -50.17 2.50
CA GLU A 599 -30.46 -51.53 2.86
C GLU A 599 -30.50 -51.60 4.40
N ILE A 600 -31.51 -52.26 4.93
CA ILE A 600 -31.72 -52.50 6.38
C ILE A 600 -31.93 -54.00 6.59
N HIS A 601 -31.25 -54.51 7.58
CA HIS A 601 -31.42 -55.90 7.98
C HIS A 601 -31.73 -55.97 9.47
N SER A 602 -32.80 -56.68 9.84
CA SER A 602 -33.23 -56.93 11.20
C SER A 602 -33.54 -58.39 11.37
N PRO A 603 -32.75 -59.13 12.17
CA PRO A 603 -32.92 -60.59 12.28
C PRO A 603 -34.21 -60.94 12.99
N TYR A 604 -34.66 -60.12 13.92
CA TYR A 604 -35.92 -60.31 14.65
C TYR A 604 -36.39 -58.98 15.22
N GLY A 605 -37.66 -58.85 15.52
CA GLY A 605 -38.17 -57.69 16.22
C GLY A 605 -39.61 -57.88 16.67
N GLU A 606 -40.05 -56.95 17.54
CA GLU A 606 -41.38 -56.94 18.12
C GLU A 606 -41.93 -55.48 18.10
N TYR A 607 -43.04 -55.31 17.35
CA TYR A 607 -43.84 -54.10 17.35
C TYR A 607 -45.24 -54.43 16.94
N MET A 608 -46.19 -54.38 17.87
CA MET A 608 -47.57 -54.81 17.66
C MET A 608 -47.70 -56.26 17.11
N GLY A 609 -46.62 -56.96 16.97
CA GLY A 609 -46.44 -58.29 16.45
C GLY A 609 -44.96 -58.61 16.41
N LYS A 610 -44.63 -59.91 16.09
CA LYS A 610 -43.22 -60.36 15.99
C LYS A 610 -42.85 -60.61 14.56
N TYR A 611 -41.63 -60.29 14.15
CA TYR A 611 -41.12 -60.63 12.83
C TYR A 611 -39.75 -61.31 12.92
N LYS A 612 -39.43 -62.05 11.85
CA LYS A 612 -38.11 -62.67 11.68
C LYS A 612 -37.51 -62.35 10.32
N ASN A 613 -36.19 -62.14 10.30
CA ASN A 613 -35.39 -61.90 9.11
C ASN A 613 -35.99 -60.82 8.18
N LEU A 614 -36.26 -59.66 8.76
CA LEU A 614 -36.69 -58.51 7.97
C LEU A 614 -35.50 -57.93 7.19
N HIS A 615 -35.62 -57.85 5.90
CA HIS A 615 -34.71 -57.18 4.99
C HIS A 615 -35.50 -56.15 4.22
N ALA A 616 -35.05 -54.90 4.30
CA ALA A 616 -35.66 -53.81 3.53
C ALA A 616 -34.59 -53.08 2.73
N ASN A 617 -34.88 -52.80 1.50
CA ASN A 617 -34.02 -51.98 0.60
C ASN A 617 -34.86 -51.02 -0.23
N GLY A 618 -34.18 -50.00 -0.77
CA GLY A 618 -34.88 -49.03 -1.58
C GLY A 618 -34.01 -47.95 -2.17
N LYS A 619 -34.66 -47.04 -2.86
CA LYS A 619 -34.04 -45.83 -3.42
C LYS A 619 -34.45 -44.62 -2.59
N ILE A 620 -33.52 -43.75 -2.37
CA ILE A 620 -33.72 -42.41 -1.83
C ILE A 620 -33.74 -41.48 -3.04
N ASN A 621 -34.90 -40.89 -3.36
CA ASN A 621 -35.03 -39.91 -4.45
C ASN A 621 -34.61 -38.52 -3.99
N ASP A 622 -35.04 -38.13 -2.81
CA ASP A 622 -34.63 -36.89 -2.13
C ASP A 622 -34.57 -37.09 -0.62
N LEU A 623 -33.36 -37.10 -0.08
CA LEU A 623 -33.16 -37.29 1.36
C LEU A 623 -33.71 -36.10 2.18
N THR A 624 -33.71 -34.89 1.60
CA THR A 624 -34.18 -33.68 2.30
C THR A 624 -35.67 -33.70 2.57
N ASN A 625 -36.45 -34.24 1.64
CA ASN A 625 -37.90 -34.34 1.68
C ASN A 625 -38.41 -35.74 2.08
N LEU A 626 -37.48 -36.64 2.47
CA LEU A 626 -37.79 -38.05 2.78
C LEU A 626 -38.60 -38.72 1.66
N ASP A 627 -38.25 -38.42 0.41
CA ASP A 627 -38.84 -39.12 -0.77
C ASP A 627 -38.01 -40.39 -1.04
N MET A 628 -38.64 -41.57 -0.81
CA MET A 628 -37.96 -42.84 -0.92
C MET A 628 -38.90 -43.99 -1.24
N THR A 629 -38.37 -45.06 -1.89
CA THR A 629 -39.03 -46.31 -2.08
C THR A 629 -38.54 -47.36 -1.11
N VAL A 630 -39.38 -48.25 -0.64
CA VAL A 630 -39.07 -49.33 0.29
C VAL A 630 -39.57 -50.66 -0.27
N ASN A 631 -38.67 -51.60 -0.45
CA ASN A 631 -38.97 -52.97 -0.71
C ASN A 631 -38.58 -53.82 0.52
N ALA A 632 -39.54 -54.36 1.22
CA ALA A 632 -39.33 -55.11 2.43
C ALA A 632 -39.66 -56.60 2.23
N LYS A 633 -38.90 -57.46 2.85
CA LYS A 633 -39.15 -58.92 2.93
C LYS A 633 -38.95 -59.39 4.35
N ALA A 634 -39.89 -60.19 4.88
CA ALA A 634 -39.76 -60.85 6.16
C ALA A 634 -40.05 -62.34 6.02
N SER A 635 -39.25 -63.20 6.66
CA SER A 635 -39.52 -64.62 6.60
C SER A 635 -40.78 -65.00 7.37
N GLU A 636 -41.09 -64.26 8.42
CA GLU A 636 -42.29 -64.50 9.23
C GLU A 636 -42.79 -63.19 9.86
N LEU A 637 -44.09 -62.98 9.89
CA LEU A 637 -44.80 -62.00 10.71
C LEU A 637 -45.82 -62.75 11.55
N GLN A 638 -45.86 -62.46 12.83
CA GLN A 638 -46.79 -63.04 13.80
C GLN A 638 -47.60 -61.93 14.49
N PHE A 639 -48.90 -61.95 14.33
CA PHE A 639 -49.85 -61.08 15.02
C PHE A 639 -50.77 -61.99 15.87
N GLU A 640 -50.72 -61.85 17.17
CA GLU A 640 -51.44 -62.74 18.10
C GLU A 640 -51.22 -64.21 17.75
N ASN A 641 -52.25 -64.89 17.30
CA ASN A 641 -52.23 -66.31 16.89
C ASN A 641 -52.00 -66.53 15.39
N GLN A 642 -51.90 -65.48 14.60
CA GLN A 642 -51.73 -65.57 13.15
C GLN A 642 -50.23 -65.49 12.76
N ARG A 643 -49.83 -66.41 11.92
CA ARG A 643 -48.46 -66.43 11.32
C ARG A 643 -48.57 -66.24 9.83
N LEU A 644 -47.93 -65.20 9.31
CA LEU A 644 -47.77 -64.97 7.88
C LEU A 644 -46.33 -65.28 7.51
N ARG A 645 -46.13 -66.11 6.51
CA ARG A 645 -44.80 -66.48 5.99
C ARG A 645 -44.51 -65.77 4.68
N ASN A 646 -43.21 -65.59 4.41
CA ASN A 646 -42.73 -65.01 3.15
C ASN A 646 -43.40 -63.68 2.80
N VAL A 647 -43.48 -62.78 3.76
CA VAL A 647 -44.13 -61.48 3.60
C VAL A 647 -43.26 -60.56 2.77
N THR A 648 -43.83 -59.96 1.75
CA THR A 648 -43.17 -58.93 0.91
C THR A 648 -44.00 -57.66 0.94
N GLY A 649 -43.34 -56.49 1.00
CA GLY A 649 -43.98 -55.17 0.99
C GLY A 649 -43.28 -54.23 0.02
N ASN A 650 -44.05 -53.52 -0.77
CA ASN A 650 -43.58 -52.43 -1.63
C ASN A 650 -44.26 -51.12 -1.21
N LEU A 651 -43.48 -50.15 -0.77
CA LEU A 651 -43.99 -48.89 -0.26
C LEU A 651 -43.22 -47.73 -0.88
N GLU A 652 -43.87 -46.58 -0.92
CA GLU A 652 -43.28 -45.30 -1.30
C GLU A 652 -43.55 -44.30 -0.16
N ILE A 653 -42.53 -43.59 0.29
CA ILE A 653 -42.65 -42.54 1.29
C ILE A 653 -42.43 -41.24 0.57
N LYS A 654 -43.41 -40.35 0.62
CA LYS A 654 -43.32 -39.02 0.02
C LYS A 654 -44.18 -38.01 0.82
N ASP A 655 -43.67 -36.82 1.08
CA ASP A 655 -44.40 -35.75 1.78
C ASP A 655 -45.05 -36.20 3.09
N ASN A 656 -44.37 -37.06 3.87
CA ASN A 656 -44.89 -37.73 5.08
C ASN A 656 -46.05 -38.69 4.87
N VAL A 657 -46.34 -39.09 3.68
CA VAL A 657 -47.33 -40.15 3.35
C VAL A 657 -46.61 -41.41 2.94
N VAL A 658 -46.95 -42.53 3.57
CA VAL A 658 -46.51 -43.87 3.16
C VAL A 658 -47.60 -44.46 2.24
N ASN A 659 -47.33 -44.54 0.95
CA ASN A 659 -48.14 -45.24 0.00
C ASN A 659 -47.77 -46.73 -0.03
N ILE A 660 -48.63 -47.58 0.41
CA ILE A 660 -48.46 -49.04 0.44
C ILE A 660 -48.98 -49.57 -0.88
N ALA A 661 -48.04 -49.78 -1.85
CA ALA A 661 -48.41 -50.32 -3.15
C ALA A 661 -48.87 -51.77 -3.05
N SER A 662 -48.19 -52.57 -2.24
CA SER A 662 -48.62 -53.93 -1.91
C SER A 662 -47.90 -54.45 -0.67
N ILE A 663 -48.62 -55.20 0.16
CA ILE A 663 -48.07 -56.14 1.13
C ILE A 663 -48.65 -57.51 0.77
N ARG A 664 -47.82 -58.50 0.54
CA ARG A 664 -48.21 -59.83 0.11
C ARG A 664 -47.59 -60.92 0.97
N SER A 665 -48.38 -61.95 1.29
CA SER A 665 -47.91 -63.22 1.81
C SER A 665 -48.73 -64.35 1.18
N GLU A 666 -48.50 -65.59 1.60
CA GLU A 666 -49.26 -66.72 1.14
C GLU A 666 -50.80 -66.50 1.30
N ASN A 667 -51.17 -65.80 2.41
CA ASN A 667 -52.60 -65.64 2.76
C ASN A 667 -53.02 -64.15 2.89
N LEU A 668 -52.15 -63.17 2.65
CA LEU A 668 -52.47 -61.77 2.77
C LEU A 668 -52.13 -61.01 1.49
N ASN A 669 -53.06 -60.17 1.04
CA ASN A 669 -52.76 -59.11 0.06
C ASN A 669 -53.39 -57.80 0.56
N ALA A 670 -52.56 -56.80 0.81
CA ALA A 670 -52.97 -55.50 1.31
C ALA A 670 -52.35 -54.34 0.53
N SER A 671 -53.05 -53.22 0.41
CA SER A 671 -52.57 -51.96 -0.16
C SER A 671 -53.26 -50.79 0.56
N GLY A 672 -52.70 -49.57 0.48
CA GLY A 672 -53.31 -48.42 1.14
C GLY A 672 -52.39 -47.26 1.34
N LYS A 673 -52.75 -46.39 2.26
CA LYS A 673 -51.97 -45.18 2.60
C LYS A 673 -51.93 -44.99 4.12
N TYR A 674 -50.78 -44.45 4.59
CA TYR A 674 -50.59 -44.05 5.97
C TYR A 674 -49.97 -42.69 6.02
N ASP A 675 -50.62 -41.71 6.67
CA ASP A 675 -50.10 -40.37 6.93
C ASP A 675 -49.32 -40.38 8.24
N ILE A 676 -48.02 -40.15 8.16
CA ILE A 676 -47.11 -40.20 9.31
C ILE A 676 -47.38 -39.10 10.33
N LYS A 677 -47.87 -37.92 9.86
CA LYS A 677 -48.16 -36.79 10.75
C LYS A 677 -49.48 -36.92 11.48
N SER A 678 -50.52 -37.26 10.76
CA SER A 678 -51.83 -37.34 11.36
C SER A 678 -52.17 -38.72 11.95
N GLY A 679 -51.36 -39.74 11.66
CA GLY A 679 -51.59 -41.12 12.06
C GLY A 679 -52.81 -41.76 11.35
N LYS A 680 -53.39 -41.09 10.37
CA LYS A 680 -54.54 -41.64 9.60
C LYS A 680 -54.08 -42.74 8.67
N MET A 681 -54.83 -43.82 8.70
CA MET A 681 -54.56 -45.03 7.93
C MET A 681 -55.78 -45.42 7.10
N ASP A 682 -55.57 -45.69 5.81
CA ASP A 682 -56.55 -46.22 4.88
C ASP A 682 -55.93 -47.44 4.18
N ILE A 683 -56.31 -48.65 4.63
CA ILE A 683 -55.73 -49.91 4.16
C ILE A 683 -56.85 -50.87 3.70
N ASN A 684 -56.72 -51.34 2.49
CA ASN A 684 -57.49 -52.45 1.97
C ASN A 684 -56.70 -53.74 2.12
N ALA A 685 -57.26 -54.73 2.85
CA ALA A 685 -56.62 -56.02 3.07
C ALA A 685 -57.55 -57.16 2.70
N ARG A 686 -57.03 -58.14 1.96
CA ARG A 686 -57.70 -59.38 1.64
C ARG A 686 -56.90 -60.53 2.25
N LEU A 687 -57.56 -61.27 3.16
CA LEU A 687 -57.05 -62.51 3.74
C LEU A 687 -57.67 -63.71 3.07
N LYS A 688 -56.88 -64.70 2.63
CA LYS A 688 -57.28 -65.98 2.16
C LYS A 688 -57.11 -67.01 3.24
N ASN A 689 -58.08 -67.98 3.36
CA ASN A 689 -58.04 -69.08 4.34
C ASN A 689 -57.97 -68.64 5.80
N TYR A 690 -58.80 -67.66 6.19
CA TYR A 690 -58.98 -67.29 7.58
C TYR A 690 -59.98 -68.28 8.22
N MET A 691 -59.52 -69.07 9.18
CA MET A 691 -60.45 -69.81 10.07
C MET A 691 -60.69 -68.91 11.28
N PHE A 692 -61.89 -68.46 11.50
CA PHE A 692 -62.41 -67.79 12.69
C PHE A 692 -62.44 -68.76 13.85
#